data_bc721b1d8e7e3fb0a2097f4242a7dadc
#
_entry.id   bc721b1d8e7e3fb0a2097f4242a7dadc
#
_cell.length_a   1.000
_cell.length_b   1.000
_cell.length_c   1.000
_cell.angle_alpha   90.00
_cell.angle_beta   90.00
_cell.angle_gamma   90.00
#
_symmetry.space_group_name_H-M   'P 1'
#
loop_
_entity.id
_entity.type
_entity.pdbx_description
1 polymer ?
#
loop_
_entity_poly.entity_id
_entity_poly.type
_entity_poly.pdbx_seq_one_letter_code
_entity_poly.pdbx_strand_id
1 'polypeptide(L)'
;MENLTNSDEGLQPAVCRACLFAKGATPARRAGGEPLPAGRPAAQTRALGGLDAQEPAPQLLTAGGSEVWLLSGSASGPWTDCQPAAATTGAMPVGGLLPLFSSPGGGGLGGGLGGGLSGSRKGSGPAAFRLTEKFVLLLVFSAFITLCFGAIFFLPDSSKLLSGVLFHSNPALQPAAEHKPGPGARAEDVAEGRVRHREEGVPGDPGAVLEDNLARIRENHERALREAKETLQKLPEEIQRDILLEKEKVAQDQLRDKELFGGLPKVDFIPPIGIENREPADASIREKRAKIKEMMNHAWNNYKRYAWGLNELKPISKEGHSSSLFGSIKGATIVDALDTLFIMGMKTEFQEAKSWIKKYLDFNVNAEVSVFEVNIRFVGGLLSAYYLSGEEIFRKKAVELGVKLLPAFHTPSGIPWALLNMKSGIGRNWPWASGGSSILAEFGTLHLEFMHLSHLSGNPIFAEKVMNIRTVLNKLEKPEGLYPNYLNPSSGQWGQHHVSVGGLGDSFYEYLLKAWLMSDRTDVEAKKMYFDAVQAIETHLIRKSSGGLTYIAEWKGGLLEHKMGHLTCFAGGMFALGADGAPEALAQHYLELGAEIARTCHESYNRTFMKLGPEAFRFDGGVEAIATRQNEKYYILRPEVIETYMYMWRLTHDPKYRTWAWEAVEALESHCRVNGGYSGLRDVYFANESYDDVQQSFFLAETLKYLYLIFSDDDLLPLEHWIFNTEAHPFPVLREEKKEIEVK
;
A
#
# COMPACT_ATOMS: atom_id res chain seq x y z
N MET A 1 2.38 36.19 -53.08
CA MET A 1 1.41 35.78 -54.10
C MET A 1 0.61 34.67 -53.43
N GLU A 2 -0.47 35.11 -52.89
CA GLU A 2 -1.87 34.82 -53.24
C GLU A 2 -2.31 33.41 -52.73
N ASN A 3 -3.37 33.14 -52.07
CA ASN A 3 -4.51 33.91 -51.52
C ASN A 3 -5.36 32.94 -50.68
N LEU A 4 -5.85 33.39 -49.53
CA LEU A 4 -7.21 33.33 -49.03
C LEU A 4 -7.96 31.96 -49.11
N THR A 5 -8.53 31.42 -48.00
CA THR A 5 -9.82 31.91 -47.44
C THR A 5 -10.12 31.30 -46.06
N ASN A 6 -10.74 32.12 -45.24
CA ASN A 6 -11.40 31.87 -43.96
C ASN A 6 -12.44 30.72 -43.99
N SER A 7 -12.59 30.04 -42.88
CA SER A 7 -13.90 29.79 -42.29
C SER A 7 -13.79 29.53 -40.78
N ASP A 8 -14.39 30.43 -40.02
CA ASP A 8 -14.76 30.31 -38.62
C ASP A 8 -15.70 29.11 -38.39
N GLU A 9 -15.40 28.28 -37.44
CA GLU A 9 -16.42 27.54 -36.70
C GLU A 9 -16.03 27.41 -35.23
N GLY A 10 -16.97 27.89 -34.38
CA GLY A 10 -16.79 28.12 -32.95
C GLY A 10 -16.62 26.85 -32.13
N LEU A 11 -15.71 26.93 -31.21
CA LEU A 11 -15.53 25.98 -30.12
C LEU A 11 -16.61 26.19 -29.06
N GLN A 12 -17.55 25.26 -28.97
CA GLN A 12 -18.39 25.05 -27.79
C GLN A 12 -17.66 24.13 -26.78
N PRO A 13 -17.80 24.36 -25.46
CA PRO A 13 -17.13 23.53 -24.46
C PRO A 13 -17.75 22.12 -24.40
N ALA A 14 -16.88 21.11 -24.37
CA ALA A 14 -17.27 19.70 -24.22
C ALA A 14 -17.83 19.46 -22.81
N VAL A 15 -19.12 19.24 -22.74
CA VAL A 15 -19.82 18.76 -21.55
C VAL A 15 -19.55 17.24 -21.42
N CYS A 16 -19.09 16.82 -20.23
CA CYS A 16 -18.82 15.44 -19.86
C CYS A 16 -20.03 14.54 -20.18
N ARG A 17 -19.87 13.60 -21.12
CA ARG A 17 -20.94 12.71 -21.62
C ARG A 17 -21.29 11.53 -20.71
N ALA A 18 -20.59 11.36 -19.57
CA ALA A 18 -20.87 10.26 -18.64
C ALA A 18 -22.23 10.34 -17.93
N CYS A 19 -22.91 11.50 -17.98
CA CYS A 19 -24.23 11.69 -17.36
C CYS A 19 -25.44 11.46 -18.27
N LEU A 20 -25.28 10.94 -19.50
CA LEU A 20 -26.37 10.88 -20.49
C LEU A 20 -26.94 9.48 -20.83
N PHE A 21 -26.53 8.43 -20.15
CA PHE A 21 -27.02 7.06 -20.45
C PHE A 21 -28.01 6.46 -19.43
N ALA A 22 -28.86 7.27 -18.83
CA ALA A 22 -29.95 6.76 -18.01
C ALA A 22 -31.30 7.36 -18.42
N LYS A 23 -31.69 7.28 -19.70
CA LYS A 23 -33.12 7.45 -20.15
C LYS A 23 -33.36 6.70 -21.46
N GLY A 24 -33.98 5.53 -21.36
CA GLY A 24 -34.45 4.81 -22.51
C GLY A 24 -35.19 3.51 -22.21
N ALA A 25 -36.35 3.61 -21.61
CA ALA A 25 -37.34 2.53 -21.70
C ALA A 25 -38.71 3.15 -21.97
N THR A 26 -39.18 2.97 -23.18
CA THR A 26 -40.51 3.33 -23.66
C THR A 26 -41.54 2.27 -23.24
N PRO A 27 -42.78 2.67 -22.90
CA PRO A 27 -43.93 1.79 -23.13
C PRO A 27 -44.93 2.36 -24.16
N ALA A 28 -45.56 1.43 -24.82
CA ALA A 28 -46.46 1.57 -25.97
C ALA A 28 -47.79 2.24 -25.68
N ARG A 29 -48.31 2.85 -26.76
CA ARG A 29 -49.61 3.37 -27.15
C ARG A 29 -50.89 2.87 -26.45
N ARG A 30 -51.83 3.82 -26.17
CA ARG A 30 -53.15 3.95 -26.82
C ARG A 30 -53.84 5.27 -26.42
N ALA A 31 -54.15 5.99 -27.40
CA ALA A 31 -55.28 6.80 -27.95
C ALA A 31 -56.31 7.44 -27.00
N GLY A 32 -56.58 8.75 -27.27
CA GLY A 32 -57.93 9.29 -27.37
C GLY A 32 -58.29 10.50 -26.52
N GLY A 33 -58.45 11.70 -27.14
CA GLY A 33 -59.49 12.66 -26.77
C GLY A 33 -59.04 13.99 -26.15
N GLU A 34 -58.96 15.02 -26.97
CA GLU A 34 -59.05 16.47 -26.64
C GLU A 34 -60.50 16.93 -26.33
N PRO A 35 -60.88 18.18 -25.98
CA PRO A 35 -60.07 19.41 -25.66
C PRO A 35 -60.58 20.28 -24.48
N LEU A 36 -59.85 21.36 -24.22
CA LEU A 36 -59.91 22.59 -23.43
C LEU A 36 -61.32 23.29 -23.31
N PRO A 37 -61.58 24.42 -22.50
CA PRO A 37 -60.63 25.41 -21.96
C PRO A 37 -60.97 26.11 -20.61
N ALA A 38 -60.02 26.90 -20.14
CA ALA A 38 -60.13 28.24 -19.50
C ALA A 38 -60.71 28.46 -18.12
N GLY A 39 -60.00 29.28 -17.31
CA GLY A 39 -60.58 30.13 -16.30
C GLY A 39 -59.71 30.46 -15.09
N ARG A 40 -58.93 31.54 -15.16
CA ARG A 40 -58.53 32.38 -14.01
C ARG A 40 -59.66 33.41 -13.77
N PRO A 41 -59.82 34.14 -12.66
CA PRO A 41 -58.77 34.85 -11.87
C PRO A 41 -59.01 35.07 -10.36
N ALA A 42 -57.94 35.43 -9.68
CA ALA A 42 -57.69 36.55 -8.78
C ALA A 42 -58.53 36.86 -7.52
N ALA A 43 -57.80 37.15 -6.44
CA ALA A 43 -57.78 38.34 -5.63
C ALA A 43 -58.28 38.30 -4.16
N GLN A 44 -57.34 38.69 -3.30
CA GLN A 44 -57.51 39.69 -2.18
C GLN A 44 -58.36 39.28 -0.95
N THR A 45 -58.05 39.56 0.26
CA THR A 45 -57.25 40.50 1.05
C THR A 45 -57.57 40.37 2.54
N ARG A 46 -56.66 40.83 3.40
CA ARG A 46 -56.84 41.42 4.77
C ARG A 46 -57.12 40.48 5.92
N ALA A 47 -56.32 40.45 6.95
CA ALA A 47 -55.67 41.39 7.88
C ALA A 47 -56.34 41.44 9.26
N LEU A 48 -55.48 41.66 10.25
CA LEU A 48 -55.73 42.16 11.63
C LEU A 48 -55.72 41.10 12.75
N GLY A 49 -54.76 41.23 13.56
CA GLY A 49 -54.59 41.84 14.87
C GLY A 49 -54.24 40.70 15.84
N GLY A 50 -53.30 40.71 16.71
CA GLY A 50 -52.62 41.74 17.47
C GLY A 50 -52.52 41.31 18.91
N LEU A 51 -51.41 41.63 19.58
CA LEU A 51 -51.16 41.73 21.03
C LEU A 51 -50.50 40.51 21.68
N ASP A 52 -49.20 40.61 21.97
CA ASP A 52 -48.51 41.00 23.20
C ASP A 52 -48.59 39.98 24.37
N ALA A 53 -47.46 39.46 24.83
CA ALA A 53 -46.75 39.85 26.04
C ALA A 53 -45.79 38.77 26.55
N GLN A 54 -44.51 39.17 26.58
CA GLN A 54 -43.56 39.10 27.71
C GLN A 54 -43.19 37.75 28.36
N GLU A 55 -41.88 37.51 28.25
CA GLU A 55 -41.01 36.82 29.24
C GLU A 55 -41.18 37.28 30.70
N PRO A 56 -40.71 36.56 31.70
CA PRO A 56 -39.28 36.56 32.03
C PRO A 56 -38.72 35.26 32.63
N ALA A 57 -37.41 35.08 32.49
CA ALA A 57 -36.56 34.32 33.42
C ALA A 57 -36.40 35.12 34.74
N PRO A 58 -36.05 34.53 35.90
CA PRO A 58 -34.68 34.20 36.22
C PRO A 58 -34.39 33.15 37.36
N GLN A 59 -33.07 32.84 37.44
CA GLN A 59 -32.22 32.56 38.63
C GLN A 59 -32.30 31.30 39.46
N LEU A 60 -31.14 30.64 39.50
CA LEU A 60 -30.36 30.06 40.60
C LEU A 60 -31.01 29.95 42.02
N LEU A 61 -30.83 28.80 42.62
CA LEU A 61 -30.24 28.65 43.95
C LEU A 61 -29.84 27.20 44.28
N THR A 62 -28.77 27.11 45.00
CA THR A 62 -27.92 26.08 45.54
C THR A 62 -28.55 25.16 46.60
N ALA A 63 -27.84 24.05 46.82
CA ALA A 63 -27.55 23.36 48.08
C ALA A 63 -28.36 22.11 48.48
N GLY A 64 -27.62 21.01 48.57
CA GLY A 64 -27.40 20.30 49.83
C GLY A 64 -28.26 19.08 50.12
N GLY A 65 -27.60 17.98 50.41
CA GLY A 65 -28.16 17.05 51.40
C GLY A 65 -28.13 15.56 51.01
N SER A 66 -27.27 14.86 51.66
CA SER A 66 -27.13 13.43 51.86
C SER A 66 -28.41 12.71 52.33
N GLU A 67 -28.54 11.44 52.03
CA GLU A 67 -28.87 10.30 52.92
C GLU A 67 -29.22 9.05 52.10
N VAL A 68 -28.47 8.06 52.20
CA VAL A 68 -28.54 6.72 52.81
C VAL A 68 -29.95 6.20 53.10
N TRP A 69 -30.32 5.07 52.54
CA TRP A 69 -31.04 3.98 53.20
C TRP A 69 -30.80 2.62 52.52
N LEU A 70 -30.51 1.71 53.41
CA LEU A 70 -30.21 0.28 53.36
C LEU A 70 -31.46 -0.59 53.21
N LEU A 71 -31.18 -1.89 53.06
CA LEU A 71 -31.89 -3.12 53.38
C LEU A 71 -32.59 -3.78 52.18
N SER A 72 -32.50 -5.05 51.92
CA SER A 72 -32.05 -6.32 52.55
C SER A 72 -32.65 -7.42 51.73
N GLY A 73 -32.04 -8.48 51.49
CA GLY A 73 -31.81 -9.69 52.16
C GLY A 73 -31.93 -10.85 51.18
N SER A 74 -31.05 -11.70 51.29
CA SER A 74 -30.87 -13.05 51.83
C SER A 74 -31.25 -14.15 50.84
N ALA A 75 -30.62 -15.27 50.66
CA ALA A 75 -29.63 -16.12 51.29
C ALA A 75 -29.41 -17.27 50.27
N SER A 76 -28.42 -18.05 50.17
CA SER A 76 -27.61 -18.86 51.06
C SER A 76 -26.53 -19.61 50.23
N GLY A 77 -25.34 -19.76 50.83
CA GLY A 77 -24.21 -20.49 50.28
C GLY A 77 -24.27 -22.03 50.59
N PRO A 78 -23.15 -22.79 50.77
CA PRO A 78 -21.76 -22.39 51.08
C PRO A 78 -20.63 -23.26 50.48
N TRP A 79 -19.36 -22.74 50.63
CA TRP A 79 -18.05 -23.42 50.90
C TRP A 79 -17.40 -24.29 49.81
N THR A 80 -16.12 -24.18 49.52
CA THR A 80 -14.89 -24.24 50.36
C THR A 80 -13.65 -23.66 49.69
N ASP A 81 -12.81 -23.11 50.54
CA ASP A 81 -11.47 -22.57 50.40
C ASP A 81 -10.42 -23.38 49.66
N CYS A 82 -9.47 -22.68 49.05
CA CYS A 82 -8.04 -22.75 49.41
C CYS A 82 -7.23 -21.69 48.63
N GLN A 83 -6.64 -20.79 49.35
CA GLN A 83 -5.49 -19.93 48.98
C GLN A 83 -4.21 -20.52 49.59
N PRO A 84 -2.99 -19.90 49.42
CA PRO A 84 -2.26 -19.47 48.21
C PRO A 84 -0.80 -20.00 48.21
N ALA A 85 -0.06 -19.83 47.13
CA ALA A 85 1.38 -19.75 47.25
C ALA A 85 1.97 -18.87 46.12
N ALA A 86 2.86 -18.00 46.55
CA ALA A 86 3.51 -16.96 45.85
C ALA A 86 4.75 -17.40 45.02
N ALA A 87 5.17 -16.46 44.16
CA ALA A 87 6.52 -16.13 43.68
C ALA A 87 6.98 -16.79 42.37
N THR A 88 7.35 -16.06 41.44
CA THR A 88 8.55 -15.39 41.05
C THR A 88 8.63 -15.18 39.53
N THR A 89 8.80 -13.95 39.18
CA THR A 89 9.48 -13.32 38.04
C THR A 89 10.21 -14.21 37.01
N GLY A 90 9.94 -13.97 35.74
CA GLY A 90 10.77 -14.41 34.61
C GLY A 90 10.29 -13.77 33.31
N ALA A 91 10.83 -12.60 33.00
CA ALA A 91 10.66 -11.94 31.71
C ALA A 91 11.38 -12.73 30.61
N MET A 92 10.72 -12.98 29.51
CA MET A 92 11.39 -13.32 28.24
C MET A 92 10.86 -12.43 27.11
N PRO A 93 11.74 -11.93 26.24
CA PRO A 93 11.35 -11.04 25.16
C PRO A 93 10.81 -11.82 23.98
N VAL A 94 9.65 -11.42 23.50
CA VAL A 94 9.07 -11.92 22.26
C VAL A 94 9.62 -11.08 21.13
N GLY A 95 10.53 -11.67 20.35
CA GLY A 95 10.94 -11.13 19.06
C GLY A 95 9.84 -11.36 18.02
N GLY A 96 9.40 -10.29 17.37
CA GLY A 96 8.48 -10.34 16.26
C GLY A 96 9.13 -11.02 15.05
N LEU A 97 8.46 -12.00 14.51
CA LEU A 97 8.84 -12.71 13.27
C LEU A 97 7.94 -12.20 12.14
N LEU A 98 8.57 -11.52 11.19
CA LEU A 98 8.04 -11.38 9.84
C LEU A 98 8.22 -12.71 9.09
N PRO A 99 7.31 -13.11 8.20
CA PRO A 99 7.42 -14.38 7.50
C PRO A 99 8.50 -14.34 6.43
N LEU A 100 9.50 -15.19 6.62
CA LEU A 100 10.51 -15.53 5.61
C LEU A 100 9.91 -16.53 4.62
N PHE A 101 9.93 -16.17 3.36
CA PHE A 101 9.69 -17.09 2.24
C PHE A 101 10.83 -18.09 2.16
N SER A 102 10.52 -19.37 2.33
CA SER A 102 11.43 -20.48 2.01
C SER A 102 10.85 -21.30 0.88
N SER A 103 11.57 -21.41 -0.21
CA SER A 103 11.28 -22.28 -1.34
C SER A 103 11.53 -23.77 -1.02
N PRO A 104 10.79 -24.69 -1.66
CA PRO A 104 10.90 -26.13 -1.39
C PRO A 104 11.92 -26.81 -2.30
N GLY A 105 12.68 -27.72 -1.74
CA GLY A 105 13.51 -28.69 -2.47
C GLY A 105 12.96 -30.12 -2.33
N GLY A 106 12.60 -30.70 -3.44
CA GLY A 106 12.76 -31.99 -4.03
C GLY A 106 12.65 -33.25 -3.11
N GLY A 107 11.71 -34.13 -3.31
CA GLY A 107 11.62 -35.19 -4.29
C GLY A 107 12.15 -36.50 -3.78
N GLY A 108 11.33 -37.55 -3.79
CA GLY A 108 11.80 -38.91 -3.64
C GLY A 108 10.66 -39.91 -3.51
N LEU A 109 10.41 -40.59 -4.59
CA LEU A 109 9.50 -41.71 -4.79
C LEU A 109 9.96 -43.00 -4.02
N GLY A 110 8.99 -43.81 -3.62
CA GLY A 110 9.26 -45.21 -3.30
C GLY A 110 8.05 -45.91 -2.67
N GLY A 111 7.32 -46.64 -3.49
CA GLY A 111 6.15 -47.44 -3.11
C GLY A 111 6.51 -48.79 -2.46
N GLY A 112 5.50 -49.44 -1.92
CA GLY A 112 5.58 -50.86 -1.54
C GLY A 112 4.48 -51.27 -0.59
N LEU A 113 3.63 -52.11 -1.08
CA LEU A 113 2.52 -52.85 -0.50
C LEU A 113 2.91 -53.81 0.63
N GLY A 114 1.93 -54.14 1.51
CA GLY A 114 1.81 -55.42 2.18
C GLY A 114 1.62 -55.35 3.69
N GLY A 115 0.54 -55.53 4.18
CA GLY A 115 -0.30 -56.49 4.81
C GLY A 115 0.22 -57.19 6.08
N GLY A 116 -0.65 -57.25 7.11
CA GLY A 116 -0.74 -58.42 7.94
C GLY A 116 -0.45 -58.29 9.47
N LEU A 117 -1.49 -58.15 10.24
CA LEU A 117 -1.86 -58.88 11.48
C LEU A 117 -0.86 -59.14 12.63
N SER A 118 -1.31 -58.63 13.79
CA SER A 118 -1.44 -59.27 15.12
C SER A 118 -0.22 -59.64 15.95
N GLY A 119 -0.32 -59.30 17.25
CA GLY A 119 0.27 -60.08 18.30
C GLY A 119 0.88 -59.33 19.49
N SER A 120 0.12 -59.24 20.54
CA SER A 120 0.41 -58.98 21.95
C SER A 120 1.70 -59.61 22.49
N ARG A 121 2.49 -58.94 23.34
CA ARG A 121 2.72 -59.27 24.76
C ARG A 121 3.82 -58.42 25.44
N LYS A 122 3.55 -58.23 26.71
CA LYS A 122 4.28 -57.52 27.77
C LYS A 122 5.74 -57.93 27.96
N GLY A 123 6.58 -56.97 28.38
CA GLY A 123 7.87 -57.22 29.00
C GLY A 123 8.46 -55.93 29.58
N SER A 124 8.39 -55.77 30.91
CA SER A 124 8.97 -54.70 31.69
C SER A 124 10.47 -54.91 31.91
N GLY A 125 11.28 -53.84 31.65
CA GLY A 125 12.68 -53.77 32.05
C GLY A 125 13.15 -52.32 32.13
N PRO A 126 14.06 -51.90 33.01
CA PRO A 126 14.30 -50.52 33.38
C PRO A 126 15.00 -49.73 32.27
N ALA A 127 14.52 -48.55 32.00
CA ALA A 127 15.04 -47.63 31.01
C ALA A 127 16.36 -47.03 31.45
N ALA A 128 17.46 -47.43 30.80
CA ALA A 128 18.71 -46.68 30.81
C ALA A 128 18.57 -45.45 29.93
N PHE A 129 18.70 -44.28 30.53
CA PHE A 129 18.79 -43.00 29.83
C PHE A 129 20.03 -43.00 28.92
N ARG A 130 19.86 -43.18 27.63
CA ARG A 130 20.90 -42.85 26.65
C ARG A 130 20.77 -41.34 26.38
N LEU A 131 21.70 -40.55 26.91
CA LEU A 131 21.95 -39.19 26.47
C LEU A 131 22.28 -39.26 24.96
N THR A 132 21.37 -38.74 24.13
CA THR A 132 21.60 -38.73 22.68
C THR A 132 22.75 -37.77 22.35
N GLU A 133 23.63 -38.18 21.42
CA GLU A 133 24.79 -37.39 20.92
C GLU A 133 24.43 -35.92 20.61
N LYS A 134 23.19 -35.65 20.24
CA LYS A 134 22.67 -34.31 20.01
C LYS A 134 22.61 -33.44 21.28
N PHE A 135 22.39 -34.04 22.44
CA PHE A 135 22.35 -33.30 23.70
C PHE A 135 23.76 -32.96 24.19
N VAL A 136 24.73 -33.82 23.95
CA VAL A 136 26.14 -33.57 24.24
C VAL A 136 26.68 -32.45 23.30
N LEU A 137 26.35 -32.52 22.02
CA LEU A 137 26.71 -31.48 21.05
C LEU A 137 26.11 -30.09 21.42
N LEU A 138 24.87 -30.06 21.89
CA LEU A 138 24.20 -28.83 22.31
C LEU A 138 24.82 -28.22 23.58
N LEU A 139 25.24 -29.09 24.52
CA LEU A 139 25.99 -28.67 25.73
C LEU A 139 27.38 -28.13 25.38
N VAL A 140 28.10 -28.77 24.48
CA VAL A 140 29.43 -28.33 24.02
C VAL A 140 29.30 -27.01 23.25
N PHE A 141 28.27 -26.85 22.43
CA PHE A 141 28.01 -25.63 21.69
C PHE A 141 27.60 -24.45 22.61
N SER A 142 26.77 -24.74 23.63
CA SER A 142 26.41 -23.77 24.67
C SER A 142 27.61 -23.31 25.49
N ALA A 143 28.49 -24.22 25.87
CA ALA A 143 29.74 -23.92 26.61
C ALA A 143 30.70 -23.09 25.74
N PHE A 144 30.80 -23.38 24.44
CA PHE A 144 31.63 -22.62 23.51
C PHE A 144 31.10 -21.19 23.31
N ILE A 145 29.79 -21.02 23.18
CA ILE A 145 29.16 -19.69 23.10
C ILE A 145 29.41 -18.89 24.39
N THR A 146 29.29 -19.52 25.55
CA THR A 146 29.54 -18.84 26.85
C THR A 146 30.98 -18.43 26.99
N LEU A 147 31.93 -19.25 26.52
CA LEU A 147 33.36 -18.92 26.50
C LEU A 147 33.69 -17.76 25.53
N CYS A 148 33.07 -17.75 24.35
CA CYS A 148 33.24 -16.66 23.39
C CYS A 148 32.67 -15.33 23.91
N PHE A 149 31.47 -15.34 24.55
CA PHE A 149 30.92 -14.16 25.20
C PHE A 149 31.73 -13.71 26.37
N GLY A 150 32.26 -14.62 27.20
CA GLY A 150 33.16 -14.30 28.33
C GLY A 150 34.44 -13.64 27.84
N ALA A 151 35.04 -14.10 26.75
CA ALA A 151 36.25 -13.51 26.18
C ALA A 151 36.01 -12.09 25.61
N ILE A 152 34.82 -11.78 25.13
CA ILE A 152 34.46 -10.46 24.60
C ILE A 152 34.28 -9.43 25.74
N PHE A 153 33.81 -9.85 26.92
CA PHE A 153 33.48 -8.95 28.01
C PHE A 153 34.63 -8.71 28.99
N PHE A 154 35.65 -9.59 29.05
CA PHE A 154 36.70 -9.55 30.08
C PHE A 154 38.11 -9.21 29.57
N LEU A 155 38.31 -8.94 28.25
CA LEU A 155 39.60 -8.50 27.72
C LEU A 155 39.54 -7.02 27.31
N PRO A 156 40.39 -6.15 27.86
CA PRO A 156 40.53 -4.79 27.36
C PRO A 156 41.30 -4.82 26.04
N ASP A 157 40.73 -4.35 24.97
CA ASP A 157 41.17 -4.29 23.55
C ASP A 157 40.57 -5.31 22.59
N SER A 158 39.24 -5.48 22.63
CA SER A 158 38.53 -6.38 21.71
C SER A 158 38.39 -5.88 20.28
N SER A 159 38.76 -4.63 19.95
CA SER A 159 38.63 -4.08 18.60
C SER A 159 39.67 -4.61 17.60
N LYS A 160 40.74 -5.25 18.06
CA LYS A 160 41.79 -5.83 17.20
C LYS A 160 41.68 -7.32 16.94
N LEU A 161 40.80 -8.03 17.66
CA LEU A 161 40.65 -9.48 17.54
C LEU A 161 39.56 -9.89 16.53
N LEU A 162 38.57 -9.01 16.25
CA LEU A 162 37.50 -9.32 15.29
C LEU A 162 37.94 -9.26 13.82
N SER A 163 39.03 -8.54 13.52
CA SER A 163 39.56 -8.48 12.15
C SER A 163 40.47 -9.64 11.76
N GLY A 164 40.93 -10.43 12.73
CA GLY A 164 41.87 -11.54 12.50
C GLY A 164 41.24 -12.93 12.32
N VAL A 165 40.00 -13.13 12.77
CA VAL A 165 39.40 -14.49 12.83
C VAL A 165 38.56 -14.84 11.59
N LEU A 166 38.24 -13.88 10.73
CA LEU A 166 37.45 -14.12 9.51
C LEU A 166 38.28 -14.40 8.25
N PHE A 167 39.62 -14.42 8.35
CA PHE A 167 40.49 -14.55 7.14
C PHE A 167 41.60 -15.59 7.23
N HIS A 168 41.45 -16.72 7.92
CA HIS A 168 42.41 -17.82 7.81
C HIS A 168 41.73 -19.17 7.83
N SER A 169 41.48 -19.71 6.66
CA SER A 169 41.66 -21.15 6.33
C SER A 169 41.28 -21.44 4.89
N ASN A 170 42.26 -21.53 4.02
CA ASN A 170 42.43 -22.69 3.15
C ASN A 170 43.87 -22.74 2.59
N PRO A 171 44.59 -23.83 2.76
CA PRO A 171 45.89 -23.98 2.17
C PRO A 171 45.84 -24.76 0.85
N ALA A 172 46.62 -24.22 -0.08
CA ALA A 172 47.37 -24.94 -1.11
C ALA A 172 46.63 -25.67 -2.21
N LEU A 173 46.75 -25.17 -3.42
CA LEU A 173 47.18 -25.90 -4.59
C LEU A 173 48.08 -25.02 -5.44
N GLN A 174 49.32 -25.45 -5.61
CA GLN A 174 50.36 -24.80 -6.39
C GLN A 174 50.10 -24.93 -7.90
N PRO A 175 50.65 -23.99 -8.73
CA PRO A 175 50.39 -23.93 -10.14
C PRO A 175 51.34 -24.79 -10.96
N ALA A 176 50.82 -25.38 -12.01
CA ALA A 176 51.62 -26.01 -13.07
C ALA A 176 51.66 -25.10 -14.33
N ALA A 177 52.83 -25.03 -14.86
CA ALA A 177 53.48 -24.17 -15.79
C ALA A 177 52.77 -23.86 -17.14
N GLU A 178 53.20 -22.74 -17.66
CA GLU A 178 53.05 -22.15 -18.98
C GLU A 178 53.12 -23.08 -20.19
N HIS A 179 52.26 -22.78 -21.18
CA HIS A 179 52.69 -22.83 -22.60
C HIS A 179 51.90 -21.82 -23.41
N LYS A 180 52.65 -20.82 -23.94
CA LYS A 180 52.25 -20.05 -25.15
C LYS A 180 52.59 -20.88 -26.38
N PRO A 181 51.83 -20.76 -27.48
CA PRO A 181 52.37 -20.04 -28.64
C PRO A 181 51.33 -19.16 -29.37
N GLY A 182 51.90 -18.20 -30.08
CA GLY A 182 51.29 -17.20 -30.91
C GLY A 182 50.88 -17.71 -32.31
N PRO A 183 50.87 -16.86 -33.33
CA PRO A 183 49.63 -16.34 -33.93
C PRO A 183 49.44 -16.78 -35.39
N GLY A 184 48.25 -16.56 -35.97
CA GLY A 184 48.11 -16.65 -37.42
C GLY A 184 46.69 -16.69 -37.97
N ALA A 185 46.41 -15.62 -38.70
CA ALA A 185 45.70 -15.50 -39.97
C ALA A 185 44.16 -15.63 -40.00
N ARG A 186 43.47 -14.52 -40.26
CA ARG A 186 42.84 -14.02 -41.51
C ARG A 186 41.76 -14.94 -42.09
N ALA A 187 40.54 -14.45 -42.13
CA ALA A 187 39.80 -13.59 -43.07
C ALA A 187 39.07 -14.35 -44.20
N GLU A 188 37.85 -13.88 -44.49
CA GLU A 188 37.08 -13.97 -45.75
C GLU A 188 36.38 -15.35 -45.99
N ASP A 189 35.16 -15.52 -46.45
CA ASP A 189 34.22 -14.71 -47.25
C ASP A 189 32.82 -15.34 -47.24
N VAL A 190 31.78 -14.49 -47.28
CA VAL A 190 30.69 -14.38 -48.28
C VAL A 190 29.72 -15.56 -48.53
N ALA A 191 28.44 -15.27 -48.20
CA ALA A 191 27.23 -15.33 -49.03
C ALA A 191 26.46 -16.63 -49.31
N GLU A 192 25.16 -16.36 -49.38
CA GLU A 192 24.06 -17.05 -50.11
C GLU A 192 23.44 -18.31 -49.49
N GLY A 193 22.28 -18.21 -48.92
CA GLY A 193 20.99 -18.24 -49.58
C GLY A 193 20.47 -19.64 -49.88
N ARG A 194 19.44 -20.06 -49.14
CA ARG A 194 18.25 -20.71 -49.72
C ARG A 194 17.28 -21.20 -48.67
N VAL A 195 16.06 -20.75 -48.82
CA VAL A 195 14.80 -21.27 -48.26
C VAL A 195 14.60 -22.75 -48.61
N ARG A 196 14.23 -23.59 -47.63
CA ARG A 196 13.32 -24.74 -47.87
C ARG A 196 12.65 -25.21 -46.59
N HIS A 197 11.32 -25.16 -46.64
CA HIS A 197 10.27 -26.08 -46.12
C HIS A 197 10.52 -26.95 -44.89
N ARG A 198 9.70 -26.62 -43.89
CA ARG A 198 8.77 -27.38 -43.02
C ARG A 198 8.89 -28.90 -43.10
N GLU A 199 9.27 -29.48 -41.95
CA GLU A 199 8.82 -30.78 -41.52
C GLU A 199 8.58 -30.76 -40.01
N GLU A 200 7.45 -31.34 -39.60
CA GLU A 200 7.02 -31.51 -38.22
C GLU A 200 7.96 -32.51 -37.53
N GLY A 201 8.48 -32.14 -36.36
CA GLY A 201 9.36 -32.99 -35.57
C GLY A 201 9.07 -32.91 -34.08
N VAL A 202 8.49 -33.97 -33.54
CA VAL A 202 8.68 -34.62 -32.23
C VAL A 202 9.00 -33.75 -30.99
N PRO A 203 8.28 -33.89 -29.85
CA PRO A 203 8.49 -33.12 -28.62
C PRO A 203 9.87 -33.37 -28.05
N GLY A 204 10.62 -32.29 -27.80
CA GLY A 204 11.93 -32.32 -27.18
C GLY A 204 11.87 -32.84 -25.73
N ASP A 205 12.90 -33.62 -25.43
CA ASP A 205 13.17 -34.22 -24.12
C ASP A 205 13.07 -33.23 -22.96
N PRO A 206 12.25 -33.44 -21.93
CA PRO A 206 12.16 -32.62 -20.73
C PRO A 206 13.49 -32.45 -19.98
N GLY A 207 14.45 -33.35 -20.19
CA GLY A 207 15.79 -33.29 -19.62
C GLY A 207 16.64 -32.13 -20.16
N ALA A 208 16.56 -31.84 -21.44
CA ALA A 208 17.37 -30.79 -22.09
C ALA A 208 16.96 -29.35 -21.65
N VAL A 209 15.65 -29.13 -21.41
CA VAL A 209 15.14 -27.84 -20.90
C VAL A 209 15.54 -27.62 -19.44
N LEU A 210 15.64 -28.67 -18.66
CA LEU A 210 16.08 -28.61 -17.26
C LEU A 210 17.58 -28.28 -17.16
N GLU A 211 18.40 -28.86 -18.03
CA GLU A 211 19.86 -28.60 -18.09
C GLU A 211 20.15 -27.15 -18.55
N ASP A 212 19.43 -26.61 -19.51
CA ASP A 212 19.61 -25.23 -19.98
C ASP A 212 19.20 -24.22 -18.90
N ASN A 213 18.12 -24.49 -18.17
CA ASN A 213 17.70 -23.67 -17.02
C ASN A 213 18.71 -23.74 -15.86
N LEU A 214 19.28 -24.90 -15.58
CA LEU A 214 20.34 -25.07 -14.57
C LEU A 214 21.65 -24.36 -14.99
N ALA A 215 21.98 -24.35 -16.28
CA ALA A 215 23.13 -23.64 -16.82
C ALA A 215 22.95 -22.12 -16.66
N ARG A 216 21.75 -21.58 -16.99
CA ARG A 216 21.42 -20.15 -16.80
C ARG A 216 21.42 -19.74 -15.34
N ILE A 217 20.93 -20.59 -14.43
CA ILE A 217 20.97 -20.30 -13.00
C ILE A 217 22.42 -20.26 -12.50
N ARG A 218 23.29 -21.16 -12.96
CA ARG A 218 24.72 -21.14 -12.62
C ARG A 218 25.42 -19.89 -13.14
N GLU A 219 25.17 -19.51 -14.39
CA GLU A 219 25.75 -18.31 -14.99
C GLU A 219 25.32 -17.02 -14.27
N ASN A 220 24.04 -16.93 -13.88
CA ASN A 220 23.52 -15.79 -13.11
C ASN A 220 24.12 -15.77 -11.68
N HIS A 221 24.30 -16.93 -11.07
CA HIS A 221 24.95 -17.04 -9.76
C HIS A 221 26.42 -16.67 -9.80
N GLU A 222 27.15 -17.09 -10.84
CA GLU A 222 28.57 -16.73 -11.05
C GLU A 222 28.74 -15.26 -11.37
N ARG A 223 27.78 -14.65 -12.11
CA ARG A 223 27.76 -13.21 -12.36
C ARG A 223 27.54 -12.43 -11.07
N ALA A 224 26.55 -12.80 -10.26
CA ALA A 224 26.29 -12.19 -8.97
C ALA A 224 27.45 -12.35 -7.98
N LEU A 225 28.13 -13.50 -7.98
CA LEU A 225 29.34 -13.73 -7.21
C LEU A 225 30.52 -12.89 -7.68
N ARG A 226 30.63 -12.61 -8.99
CA ARG A 226 31.67 -11.76 -9.57
C ARG A 226 31.45 -10.31 -9.19
N GLU A 227 30.22 -9.79 -9.34
CA GLU A 227 29.82 -8.46 -8.93
C GLU A 227 29.98 -8.23 -7.40
N ALA A 228 29.59 -9.21 -6.59
CA ALA A 228 29.82 -9.18 -5.16
C ALA A 228 31.32 -9.19 -4.80
N LYS A 229 32.13 -9.91 -5.54
CA LYS A 229 33.58 -9.99 -5.33
C LYS A 229 34.30 -8.71 -5.76
N GLU A 230 33.85 -8.05 -6.84
CA GLU A 230 34.33 -6.75 -7.26
C GLU A 230 33.99 -5.65 -6.25
N THR A 231 32.79 -5.72 -5.66
CA THR A 231 32.34 -4.78 -4.62
C THR A 231 33.13 -4.97 -3.31
N LEU A 232 33.53 -6.21 -3.00
CA LEU A 232 34.35 -6.56 -1.83
C LEU A 232 35.86 -6.28 -2.00
N GLN A 233 36.32 -5.97 -3.21
CA GLN A 233 37.72 -5.66 -3.49
C GLN A 233 38.10 -4.19 -3.29
N LYS A 234 37.14 -3.31 -2.94
CA LYS A 234 37.49 -1.95 -2.53
C LYS A 234 38.28 -2.00 -1.21
N LEU A 235 39.43 -1.37 -1.21
CA LEU A 235 40.24 -1.24 0.01
C LEU A 235 39.42 -0.52 1.10
N PRO A 236 39.58 -0.88 2.38
CA PRO A 236 38.89 -0.22 3.49
C PRO A 236 39.05 1.30 3.50
N GLU A 237 40.17 1.80 2.97
CA GLU A 237 40.45 3.23 2.82
C GLU A 237 39.63 3.89 1.69
N GLU A 238 39.33 3.17 0.62
CA GLU A 238 38.46 3.65 -0.46
C GLU A 238 37.00 3.70 -0.01
N ILE A 239 36.56 2.70 0.74
CA ILE A 239 35.22 2.69 1.32
C ILE A 239 35.06 3.85 2.34
N GLN A 240 36.08 4.10 3.16
CA GLN A 240 36.05 5.25 4.08
C GLN A 240 36.08 6.60 3.34
N ARG A 241 36.79 6.69 2.22
CA ARG A 241 36.84 7.90 1.39
C ARG A 241 35.50 8.14 0.71
N ASP A 242 34.87 7.10 0.16
CA ASP A 242 33.54 7.17 -0.46
C ASP A 242 32.47 7.59 0.60
N ILE A 243 32.53 7.04 1.80
CA ILE A 243 31.65 7.42 2.91
C ILE A 243 31.89 8.88 3.35
N LEU A 244 33.13 9.36 3.35
CA LEU A 244 33.44 10.75 3.68
C LEU A 244 32.98 11.73 2.59
N LEU A 245 33.18 11.41 1.33
CA LEU A 245 32.69 12.19 0.19
C LEU A 245 31.16 12.25 0.15
N GLU A 246 30.50 11.14 0.47
CA GLU A 246 29.05 11.08 0.53
C GLU A 246 28.50 11.88 1.73
N LYS A 247 29.20 11.86 2.87
CA LYS A 247 28.86 12.70 4.03
C LYS A 247 29.06 14.19 3.76
N GLU A 248 30.14 14.58 3.08
CA GLU A 248 30.37 15.98 2.70
C GLU A 248 29.33 16.47 1.70
N LYS A 249 28.95 15.63 0.72
CA LYS A 249 27.90 15.93 -0.24
C LYS A 249 26.54 16.12 0.44
N VAL A 250 26.20 15.22 1.36
CA VAL A 250 24.97 15.32 2.18
C VAL A 250 24.99 16.58 3.05
N ALA A 251 26.13 16.95 3.64
CA ALA A 251 26.25 18.16 4.44
C ALA A 251 26.12 19.43 3.59
N GLN A 252 26.65 19.44 2.37
CA GLN A 252 26.50 20.56 1.43
C GLN A 252 25.07 20.68 0.93
N ASP A 253 24.40 19.56 0.64
CA ASP A 253 22.99 19.55 0.26
C ASP A 253 22.08 20.03 1.40
N GLN A 254 22.36 19.65 2.65
CA GLN A 254 21.63 20.16 3.83
C GLN A 254 21.82 21.65 4.06
N LEU A 255 23.01 22.20 3.77
CA LEU A 255 23.26 23.65 3.82
C LEU A 255 22.52 24.39 2.70
N ARG A 256 22.55 23.84 1.50
CA ARG A 256 21.81 24.35 0.33
C ARG A 256 20.31 24.33 0.56
N ASP A 257 19.79 23.25 1.17
CA ASP A 257 18.37 23.13 1.54
C ASP A 257 17.98 24.19 2.58
N LYS A 258 18.83 24.48 3.53
CA LYS A 258 18.61 25.52 4.55
C LYS A 258 18.60 26.94 3.95
N GLU A 259 19.40 27.20 2.93
CA GLU A 259 19.42 28.45 2.18
C GLU A 259 18.21 28.56 1.22
N LEU A 260 17.79 27.46 0.61
CA LEU A 260 16.62 27.39 -0.30
C LEU A 260 15.28 27.57 0.44
N PHE A 261 15.21 27.21 1.73
CA PHE A 261 14.00 27.32 2.54
C PHE A 261 13.95 28.56 3.44
N GLY A 262 14.69 29.63 3.14
CA GLY A 262 14.73 30.89 3.89
C GLY A 262 13.38 31.59 4.14
N GLY A 263 12.29 30.93 3.82
CA GLY A 263 10.88 31.23 4.08
C GLY A 263 10.01 30.59 3.02
N LEU A 264 9.03 29.78 3.44
CA LEU A 264 8.01 29.29 2.50
C LEU A 264 7.28 30.48 1.87
N PRO A 265 7.02 30.49 0.54
CA PRO A 265 6.26 31.53 -0.10
C PRO A 265 4.87 31.63 0.52
N LYS A 266 4.29 32.82 0.50
CA LYS A 266 2.89 33.00 0.87
C LYS A 266 2.05 32.37 -0.25
N VAL A 267 1.31 31.35 0.09
CA VAL A 267 0.35 30.72 -0.83
C VAL A 267 -1.04 31.13 -0.37
N ASP A 268 -1.82 31.71 -1.25
CA ASP A 268 -3.20 32.03 -0.95
C ASP A 268 -4.00 30.73 -0.91
N PHE A 269 -4.68 30.50 0.21
CA PHE A 269 -5.50 29.30 0.37
C PHE A 269 -6.77 29.44 -0.49
N ILE A 270 -6.92 28.53 -1.43
CA ILE A 270 -8.13 28.43 -2.25
C ILE A 270 -9.08 27.47 -1.52
N PRO A 271 -10.27 27.91 -1.12
CA PRO A 271 -11.25 27.05 -0.50
C PRO A 271 -11.56 25.83 -1.39
N PRO A 272 -11.49 24.61 -0.87
CA PRO A 272 -11.71 23.42 -1.67
C PRO A 272 -13.18 23.29 -2.09
N ILE A 273 -13.41 22.69 -3.26
CA ILE A 273 -14.73 22.39 -3.80
C ILE A 273 -15.18 21.01 -3.31
N GLY A 274 -16.47 20.88 -3.00
CA GLY A 274 -17.05 19.54 -2.70
C GLY A 274 -16.62 18.99 -1.34
N ILE A 275 -16.45 19.82 -0.33
CA ILE A 275 -16.18 19.39 1.06
C ILE A 275 -17.39 19.53 1.98
N GLU A 276 -18.53 19.94 1.43
CA GLU A 276 -19.76 20.06 2.18
C GLU A 276 -20.32 18.67 2.47
N ASN A 277 -20.14 18.22 3.70
CA ASN A 277 -20.63 16.93 4.15
C ASN A 277 -22.15 16.96 4.42
N ARG A 278 -22.94 17.03 3.35
CA ARG A 278 -24.40 17.05 3.40
C ARG A 278 -24.94 15.68 3.81
N GLU A 279 -26.10 15.70 4.49
CA GLU A 279 -26.78 14.45 4.83
C GLU A 279 -27.47 13.88 3.56
N PRO A 280 -27.23 12.60 3.19
CA PRO A 280 -27.92 11.97 2.08
C PRO A 280 -29.46 12.02 2.24
N ALA A 281 -30.16 12.20 1.15
CA ALA A 281 -31.63 12.30 1.18
C ALA A 281 -32.30 10.97 1.61
N ASP A 282 -31.72 9.82 1.24
CA ASP A 282 -32.23 8.49 1.61
C ASP A 282 -31.92 8.16 3.07
N ALA A 283 -32.97 7.78 3.83
CA ALA A 283 -32.84 7.47 5.25
C ALA A 283 -31.97 6.23 5.50
N SER A 284 -32.08 5.19 4.67
CA SER A 284 -31.26 3.97 4.81
C SER A 284 -29.78 4.27 4.55
N ILE A 285 -29.48 5.13 3.57
CA ILE A 285 -28.10 5.55 3.28
C ILE A 285 -27.55 6.39 4.45
N ARG A 286 -28.37 7.29 5.05
CA ARG A 286 -27.96 8.05 6.26
C ARG A 286 -27.63 7.13 7.43
N GLU A 287 -28.44 6.10 7.68
CA GLU A 287 -28.20 5.14 8.76
C GLU A 287 -26.89 4.38 8.53
N LYS A 288 -26.65 3.90 7.31
CA LYS A 288 -25.41 3.20 6.95
C LYS A 288 -24.20 4.11 7.12
N ARG A 289 -24.28 5.35 6.63
CA ARG A 289 -23.21 6.36 6.80
C ARG A 289 -22.96 6.70 8.28
N ALA A 290 -24.00 6.83 9.08
CA ALA A 290 -23.91 7.08 10.52
C ALA A 290 -23.23 5.90 11.24
N LYS A 291 -23.51 4.65 10.82
CA LYS A 291 -22.84 3.46 11.33
C LYS A 291 -21.34 3.47 11.06
N ILE A 292 -20.92 3.82 9.84
CA ILE A 292 -19.49 3.94 9.50
C ILE A 292 -18.81 5.03 10.33
N LYS A 293 -19.48 6.16 10.55
CA LYS A 293 -18.96 7.20 11.45
C LYS A 293 -18.87 6.70 12.91
N GLU A 294 -19.77 5.84 13.37
CA GLU A 294 -19.68 5.19 14.67
C GLU A 294 -18.47 4.25 14.74
N MET A 295 -18.19 3.49 13.67
CA MET A 295 -17.00 2.65 13.57
C MET A 295 -15.73 3.49 13.69
N MET A 296 -15.66 4.64 12.99
CA MET A 296 -14.55 5.58 13.11
C MET A 296 -14.41 6.12 14.54
N ASN A 297 -15.50 6.49 15.18
CA ASN A 297 -15.49 6.91 16.59
C ASN A 297 -14.95 5.80 17.52
N HIS A 298 -15.36 4.55 17.31
CA HIS A 298 -14.89 3.42 18.11
C HIS A 298 -13.38 3.20 17.90
N ALA A 299 -12.91 3.16 16.67
CA ALA A 299 -11.49 3.00 16.32
C ALA A 299 -10.63 4.13 16.91
N TRP A 300 -11.03 5.40 16.67
CA TRP A 300 -10.30 6.58 17.11
C TRP A 300 -10.24 6.72 18.62
N ASN A 301 -11.38 6.57 19.32
CA ASN A 301 -11.44 6.73 20.77
C ASN A 301 -10.62 5.67 21.50
N ASN A 302 -10.55 4.44 20.99
CA ASN A 302 -9.70 3.41 21.55
C ASN A 302 -8.23 3.65 21.24
N TYR A 303 -7.87 4.10 20.01
CA TYR A 303 -6.51 4.56 19.73
C TYR A 303 -6.11 5.71 20.66
N LYS A 304 -6.95 6.72 20.84
CA LYS A 304 -6.72 7.83 21.75
C LYS A 304 -6.52 7.36 23.19
N ARG A 305 -7.28 6.37 23.62
CA ARG A 305 -7.24 5.87 25.00
C ARG A 305 -6.00 5.06 25.31
N TYR A 306 -5.53 4.23 24.37
CA TYR A 306 -4.50 3.22 24.64
C TYR A 306 -3.18 3.44 23.91
N ALA A 307 -3.16 4.19 22.81
CA ALA A 307 -2.01 4.35 21.95
C ALA A 307 -1.73 5.80 21.49
N TRP A 308 -2.31 6.80 22.19
CA TRP A 308 -2.21 8.20 21.77
C TRP A 308 -0.77 8.65 21.54
N GLY A 309 -0.49 9.07 20.31
CA GLY A 309 0.82 9.53 19.87
C GLY A 309 1.80 8.43 19.50
N LEU A 310 1.43 7.16 19.61
CA LEU A 310 2.16 6.03 19.04
C LEU A 310 1.68 5.77 17.60
N ASN A 311 2.33 4.88 16.87
CA ASN A 311 2.02 4.73 15.45
C ASN A 311 0.69 4.01 15.21
N GLU A 312 0.45 2.90 15.89
CA GLU A 312 -0.73 2.08 15.74
C GLU A 312 -1.22 1.55 17.09
N LEU A 313 -2.40 0.98 17.10
CA LEU A 313 -3.03 0.41 18.29
C LEU A 313 -2.99 -1.12 18.22
N LYS A 314 -2.65 -1.75 19.33
CA LYS A 314 -2.95 -3.16 19.60
C LYS A 314 -4.26 -3.25 20.40
N PRO A 315 -5.37 -3.55 19.74
CA PRO A 315 -6.70 -3.39 20.36
C PRO A 315 -7.02 -4.48 21.38
N ILE A 316 -6.41 -5.66 21.30
CA ILE A 316 -6.59 -6.74 22.27
C ILE A 316 -5.74 -6.48 23.51
N SER A 317 -4.43 -6.24 23.30
CA SER A 317 -3.47 -5.94 24.38
C SER A 317 -3.69 -4.55 24.99
N LYS A 318 -4.40 -3.65 24.29
CA LYS A 318 -4.66 -2.25 24.71
C LYS A 318 -3.38 -1.46 24.94
N GLU A 319 -2.46 -1.57 24.00
CA GLU A 319 -1.17 -0.87 24.01
C GLU A 319 -0.84 -0.31 22.63
N GLY A 320 0.19 0.55 22.54
CA GLY A 320 0.64 1.05 21.26
C GLY A 320 1.52 0.05 20.52
N HIS A 321 1.42 0.05 19.21
CA HIS A 321 2.27 -0.69 18.30
C HIS A 321 3.26 0.25 17.63
N SER A 322 4.52 -0.15 17.58
CA SER A 322 5.58 0.56 16.84
C SER A 322 5.96 -0.27 15.64
N SER A 323 5.61 0.22 14.46
CA SER A 323 6.08 -0.35 13.20
C SER A 323 7.52 0.09 12.92
N SER A 324 8.35 -0.81 12.43
CA SER A 324 9.71 -0.49 11.96
C SER A 324 9.72 0.37 10.69
N LEU A 325 8.60 0.47 9.98
CA LEU A 325 8.43 1.23 8.74
C LEU A 325 8.66 2.74 8.95
N PHE A 326 8.26 3.25 10.11
CA PHE A 326 8.36 4.67 10.48
C PHE A 326 9.58 4.99 11.35
N GLY A 327 10.45 4.01 11.59
CA GLY A 327 11.61 4.18 12.47
C GLY A 327 11.20 4.65 13.86
N SER A 328 11.64 5.88 14.22
CA SER A 328 11.26 6.52 15.50
C SER A 328 10.25 7.66 15.33
N ILE A 329 9.77 7.90 14.13
CA ILE A 329 8.67 8.84 13.90
C ILE A 329 7.41 8.26 14.54
N LYS A 330 6.65 9.11 15.22
CA LYS A 330 5.45 8.72 15.96
C LYS A 330 4.21 9.37 15.39
N GLY A 331 3.03 8.80 15.70
CA GLY A 331 1.75 9.39 15.39
C GLY A 331 1.22 9.06 13.99
N ALA A 332 1.63 7.92 13.40
CA ALA A 332 1.14 7.52 12.08
C ALA A 332 -0.40 7.54 12.01
N THR A 333 -1.10 6.89 12.92
CA THR A 333 -2.59 6.92 12.96
C THR A 333 -3.16 8.33 13.13
N ILE A 334 -2.45 9.24 13.84
CA ILE A 334 -2.92 10.62 13.98
C ILE A 334 -2.89 11.35 12.65
N VAL A 335 -1.79 11.20 11.89
CA VAL A 335 -1.62 11.88 10.60
C VAL A 335 -2.51 11.24 9.54
N ASP A 336 -2.56 9.91 9.46
CA ASP A 336 -3.38 9.14 8.53
C ASP A 336 -4.89 9.40 8.69
N ALA A 337 -5.35 9.63 9.92
CA ALA A 337 -6.76 9.85 10.19
C ALA A 337 -7.23 11.30 9.98
N LEU A 338 -6.33 12.28 9.77
CA LEU A 338 -6.66 13.71 9.75
C LEU A 338 -7.81 14.05 8.80
N ASP A 339 -7.65 13.68 7.55
CA ASP A 339 -8.63 14.01 6.52
C ASP A 339 -9.93 13.22 6.68
N THR A 340 -9.87 11.97 7.13
CA THR A 340 -11.07 11.19 7.47
C THR A 340 -11.86 11.86 8.60
N LEU A 341 -11.17 12.32 9.65
CA LEU A 341 -11.81 13.08 10.75
C LEU A 341 -12.46 14.34 10.23
N PHE A 342 -11.79 15.09 9.33
CA PHE A 342 -12.32 16.30 8.74
C PHE A 342 -13.55 16.01 7.86
N ILE A 343 -13.44 15.06 6.94
CA ILE A 343 -14.49 14.64 5.99
C ILE A 343 -15.74 14.16 6.73
N MET A 344 -15.57 13.38 7.80
CA MET A 344 -16.68 12.88 8.62
C MET A 344 -17.25 13.95 9.58
N GLY A 345 -16.70 15.16 9.58
CA GLY A 345 -17.16 16.26 10.46
C GLY A 345 -16.86 16.00 11.94
N MET A 346 -15.80 15.29 12.27
CA MET A 346 -15.30 15.01 13.63
C MET A 346 -14.35 16.15 14.05
N LYS A 347 -14.92 17.33 14.23
CA LYS A 347 -14.16 18.58 14.40
C LYS A 347 -13.30 18.60 15.67
N THR A 348 -13.80 18.04 16.77
CA THR A 348 -13.08 17.99 18.04
C THR A 348 -11.83 17.13 17.92
N GLU A 349 -11.99 15.94 17.35
CA GLU A 349 -10.94 14.95 17.14
C GLU A 349 -9.86 15.49 16.18
N PHE A 350 -10.27 16.15 15.11
CA PHE A 350 -9.38 16.86 14.19
C PHE A 350 -8.54 17.94 14.88
N GLN A 351 -9.14 18.77 15.76
CA GLN A 351 -8.41 19.81 16.49
C GLN A 351 -7.47 19.22 17.55
N GLU A 352 -7.82 18.10 18.17
CA GLU A 352 -6.93 17.36 19.07
C GLU A 352 -5.73 16.81 18.32
N ALA A 353 -5.95 16.17 17.16
CA ALA A 353 -4.91 15.67 16.26
C ALA A 353 -3.97 16.78 15.80
N LYS A 354 -4.52 17.93 15.32
CA LYS A 354 -3.75 19.12 14.95
C LYS A 354 -2.89 19.64 16.11
N SER A 355 -3.46 19.70 17.31
CA SER A 355 -2.75 20.16 18.52
C SER A 355 -1.59 19.26 18.86
N TRP A 356 -1.77 17.93 18.71
CA TRP A 356 -0.70 16.95 18.91
C TRP A 356 0.41 17.13 17.86
N ILE A 357 0.06 17.26 16.58
CA ILE A 357 1.02 17.47 15.48
C ILE A 357 1.86 18.72 15.72
N LYS A 358 1.21 19.83 16.06
CA LYS A 358 1.89 21.10 16.34
C LYS A 358 2.92 20.97 17.46
N LYS A 359 2.66 20.13 18.46
CA LYS A 359 3.49 20.03 19.68
C LYS A 359 4.51 18.93 19.65
N TYR A 360 4.19 17.80 19.02
CA TYR A 360 4.95 16.57 19.21
C TYR A 360 5.49 15.93 17.93
N LEU A 361 4.93 16.26 16.74
CA LEU A 361 5.40 15.65 15.49
C LEU A 361 6.80 16.19 15.15
N ASP A 362 7.78 15.31 15.22
CA ASP A 362 9.19 15.60 14.95
C ASP A 362 9.77 14.59 13.97
N PHE A 363 10.42 15.08 12.93
CA PHE A 363 11.09 14.29 11.90
C PHE A 363 12.61 14.25 12.08
N ASN A 364 13.15 14.91 13.10
CA ASN A 364 14.58 14.93 13.37
C ASN A 364 15.02 13.72 14.21
N VAL A 365 14.76 12.54 13.70
CA VAL A 365 15.01 11.27 14.38
C VAL A 365 16.21 10.54 13.79
N ASN A 366 17.02 9.91 14.64
CA ASN A 366 18.15 9.08 14.21
C ASN A 366 17.68 7.62 14.04
N ALA A 367 16.86 7.39 13.04
CA ALA A 367 16.33 6.08 12.72
C ALA A 367 16.08 5.98 11.22
N GLU A 368 16.11 4.77 10.68
CA GLU A 368 15.72 4.48 9.32
C GLU A 368 14.21 4.42 9.21
N VAL A 369 13.69 4.98 8.11
CA VAL A 369 12.27 4.94 7.74
C VAL A 369 12.13 4.37 6.34
N SER A 370 10.99 3.76 6.03
CA SER A 370 10.59 3.50 4.64
C SER A 370 10.22 4.82 3.98
N VAL A 371 10.91 5.15 2.89
CA VAL A 371 10.65 6.38 2.12
C VAL A 371 9.23 6.36 1.56
N PHE A 372 8.79 5.22 1.05
CA PHE A 372 7.46 5.01 0.51
C PHE A 372 6.38 5.20 1.58
N GLU A 373 6.44 4.46 2.69
CA GLU A 373 5.42 4.50 3.74
C GLU A 373 5.29 5.89 4.39
N VAL A 374 6.43 6.55 4.64
CA VAL A 374 6.43 7.90 5.20
C VAL A 374 5.89 8.92 4.19
N ASN A 375 6.15 8.73 2.89
CA ASN A 375 5.61 9.61 1.86
C ASN A 375 4.09 9.48 1.75
N ILE A 376 3.54 8.29 1.55
CA ILE A 376 2.11 8.13 1.30
C ILE A 376 1.26 8.52 2.51
N ARG A 377 1.71 8.20 3.74
CA ARG A 377 0.95 8.44 4.98
C ARG A 377 1.23 9.82 5.58
N PHE A 378 2.49 10.16 5.85
CA PHE A 378 2.80 11.42 6.54
C PHE A 378 2.79 12.61 5.59
N VAL A 379 3.47 12.54 4.44
CA VAL A 379 3.40 13.64 3.47
C VAL A 379 1.98 13.74 2.93
N GLY A 380 1.39 12.62 2.52
CA GLY A 380 0.03 12.56 1.99
C GLY A 380 -1.01 13.10 2.96
N GLY A 381 -1.05 12.59 4.19
CA GLY A 381 -2.02 13.02 5.21
C GLY A 381 -1.87 14.50 5.59
N LEU A 382 -0.63 15.03 5.67
CA LEU A 382 -0.38 16.44 5.95
C LEU A 382 -0.80 17.34 4.77
N LEU A 383 -0.51 16.95 3.53
CA LEU A 383 -0.95 17.69 2.33
C LEU A 383 -2.47 17.74 2.25
N SER A 384 -3.13 16.59 2.41
CA SER A 384 -4.58 16.49 2.41
C SER A 384 -5.22 17.36 3.50
N ALA A 385 -4.70 17.26 4.73
CA ALA A 385 -5.18 18.09 5.84
C ALA A 385 -5.03 19.59 5.58
N TYR A 386 -3.94 20.01 4.92
CA TYR A 386 -3.77 21.38 4.49
C TYR A 386 -4.82 21.79 3.45
N TYR A 387 -4.99 21.02 2.38
CA TYR A 387 -5.93 21.36 1.32
C TYR A 387 -7.38 21.39 1.79
N LEU A 388 -7.75 20.57 2.75
CA LEU A 388 -9.10 20.54 3.31
C LEU A 388 -9.36 21.69 4.31
N SER A 389 -8.35 22.08 5.11
CA SER A 389 -8.55 22.95 6.26
C SER A 389 -7.91 24.36 6.13
N GLY A 390 -6.95 24.55 5.25
CA GLY A 390 -6.15 25.77 5.14
C GLY A 390 -5.16 26.00 6.29
N GLU A 391 -4.96 25.01 7.15
CA GLU A 391 -4.12 25.15 8.34
C GLU A 391 -2.63 25.05 8.01
N GLU A 392 -1.93 26.15 8.01
CA GLU A 392 -0.52 26.31 7.63
C GLU A 392 0.47 25.36 8.35
N ILE A 393 0.12 24.84 9.51
CA ILE A 393 0.97 23.90 10.22
C ILE A 393 1.18 22.62 9.41
N PHE A 394 0.15 22.16 8.69
CA PHE A 394 0.21 20.93 7.90
C PHE A 394 1.10 21.14 6.66
N ARG A 395 0.95 22.25 5.94
CA ARG A 395 1.83 22.61 4.81
C ARG A 395 3.30 22.68 5.23
N LYS A 396 3.59 23.35 6.36
CA LYS A 396 4.95 23.48 6.89
C LYS A 396 5.54 22.12 7.24
N LYS A 397 4.77 21.27 7.89
CA LYS A 397 5.23 19.90 8.26
C LYS A 397 5.40 19.00 7.04
N ALA A 398 4.54 19.09 6.03
CA ALA A 398 4.68 18.35 4.78
C ALA A 398 5.98 18.72 4.04
N VAL A 399 6.24 20.03 3.89
CA VAL A 399 7.49 20.51 3.24
C VAL A 399 8.73 20.15 4.07
N GLU A 400 8.67 20.30 5.40
CA GLU A 400 9.76 19.88 6.30
C GLU A 400 10.13 18.41 6.07
N LEU A 401 9.12 17.53 6.00
CA LEU A 401 9.34 16.12 5.76
C LEU A 401 9.85 15.85 4.34
N GLY A 402 9.26 16.48 3.33
CA GLY A 402 9.70 16.37 1.94
C GLY A 402 11.18 16.67 1.76
N VAL A 403 11.68 17.76 2.38
CA VAL A 403 13.11 18.10 2.38
C VAL A 403 13.96 16.98 2.99
N LYS A 404 13.51 16.40 4.11
CA LYS A 404 14.23 15.32 4.77
C LYS A 404 14.25 14.02 3.98
N LEU A 405 13.34 13.82 3.02
CA LEU A 405 13.29 12.67 2.13
C LEU A 405 14.19 12.82 0.88
N LEU A 406 14.58 14.05 0.49
CA LEU A 406 15.41 14.31 -0.69
C LEU A 406 16.73 13.51 -0.75
N PRO A 407 17.43 13.27 0.37
CA PRO A 407 18.66 12.46 0.33
C PRO A 407 18.47 11.03 -0.18
N ALA A 408 17.24 10.47 -0.12
CA ALA A 408 16.97 9.16 -0.69
C ALA A 408 17.26 9.07 -2.20
N PHE A 409 17.19 10.20 -2.92
CA PHE A 409 17.44 10.29 -4.36
C PHE A 409 18.93 10.46 -4.71
N HIS A 410 19.84 10.47 -3.72
CA HIS A 410 21.27 10.56 -3.97
C HIS A 410 21.83 9.20 -4.39
N THR A 411 21.44 8.75 -5.56
CA THR A 411 21.90 7.54 -6.21
C THR A 411 22.44 7.87 -7.61
N PRO A 412 23.28 7.05 -8.23
CA PRO A 412 23.78 7.30 -9.58
C PRO A 412 22.69 7.45 -10.65
N SER A 413 21.58 6.72 -10.53
CA SER A 413 20.45 6.82 -11.47
C SER A 413 19.42 7.89 -11.09
N GLY A 414 19.43 8.35 -9.83
CA GLY A 414 18.39 9.18 -9.25
C GLY A 414 17.13 8.40 -8.83
N ILE A 415 17.11 7.07 -8.98
CA ILE A 415 16.08 6.21 -8.40
C ILE A 415 16.33 6.13 -6.89
N PRO A 416 15.36 6.43 -6.02
CA PRO A 416 15.61 6.55 -4.59
C PRO A 416 15.85 5.20 -3.91
N TRP A 417 16.58 5.26 -2.79
CA TRP A 417 16.67 4.18 -1.82
C TRP A 417 15.30 3.93 -1.14
N ALA A 418 15.03 2.68 -0.81
CA ALA A 418 13.81 2.29 -0.10
C ALA A 418 13.80 2.75 1.37
N LEU A 419 14.95 2.71 2.02
CA LEU A 419 15.16 3.07 3.43
C LEU A 419 16.08 4.27 3.55
N LEU A 420 15.75 5.20 4.46
CA LEU A 420 16.52 6.42 4.68
C LEU A 420 16.66 6.67 6.18
N ASN A 421 17.87 6.90 6.66
CA ASN A 421 18.08 7.41 8.00
C ASN A 421 17.82 8.93 8.02
N MET A 422 16.81 9.34 8.75
CA MET A 422 16.28 10.72 8.76
C MET A 422 17.27 11.76 9.29
N LYS A 423 18.26 11.36 10.08
CA LYS A 423 19.27 12.27 10.65
C LYS A 423 20.52 12.36 9.79
N SER A 424 21.03 11.21 9.33
CA SER A 424 22.29 11.17 8.56
C SER A 424 22.09 11.34 7.06
N GLY A 425 20.86 11.13 6.54
CA GLY A 425 20.60 11.10 5.11
C GLY A 425 21.16 9.86 4.39
N ILE A 426 21.64 8.86 5.13
CA ILE A 426 22.17 7.62 4.52
C ILE A 426 21.00 6.73 4.11
N GLY A 427 20.95 6.39 2.81
CA GLY A 427 19.95 5.51 2.24
C GLY A 427 20.49 4.10 1.99
N ARG A 428 19.60 3.12 1.98
CA ARG A 428 19.85 1.74 1.54
C ARG A 428 18.57 1.07 1.07
N ASN A 429 18.69 -0.09 0.45
CA ASN A 429 17.54 -0.89 0.09
C ASN A 429 17.26 -2.01 1.11
N TRP A 430 16.10 -2.62 0.98
CA TRP A 430 15.71 -3.75 1.81
C TRP A 430 16.69 -4.91 1.62
N PRO A 431 17.18 -5.57 2.69
CA PRO A 431 18.12 -6.69 2.57
C PRO A 431 17.56 -7.89 1.79
N TRP A 432 16.23 -8.03 1.75
CA TRP A 432 15.52 -9.09 1.03
C TRP A 432 15.24 -8.75 -0.44
N ALA A 433 15.36 -7.47 -0.83
CA ALA A 433 15.17 -7.07 -2.23
C ALA A 433 16.33 -7.59 -3.08
N SER A 434 15.99 -8.27 -4.18
CA SER A 434 16.95 -8.93 -5.04
C SER A 434 18.02 -7.97 -5.57
N GLY A 435 19.31 -8.34 -5.39
CA GLY A 435 20.44 -7.58 -5.94
C GLY A 435 20.59 -6.15 -5.40
N GLY A 436 20.07 -5.84 -4.20
CA GLY A 436 20.09 -4.50 -3.64
C GLY A 436 19.21 -3.50 -4.41
N SER A 437 18.19 -3.98 -5.10
CA SER A 437 17.29 -3.18 -5.94
C SER A 437 16.30 -2.38 -5.10
N SER A 438 15.88 -1.22 -5.62
CA SER A 438 14.69 -0.50 -5.21
C SER A 438 13.45 -1.16 -5.82
N ILE A 439 12.28 -0.97 -5.19
CA ILE A 439 11.02 -1.63 -5.53
C ILE A 439 10.17 -0.68 -6.36
N LEU A 440 9.58 -1.16 -7.46
CA LEU A 440 8.81 -0.38 -8.42
C LEU A 440 7.67 0.41 -7.76
N ALA A 441 6.85 -0.25 -6.93
CA ALA A 441 5.78 0.40 -6.19
C ALA A 441 6.32 1.50 -5.27
N GLU A 442 7.44 1.27 -4.56
CA GLU A 442 7.99 2.24 -3.61
C GLU A 442 8.52 3.51 -4.30
N PHE A 443 9.41 3.36 -5.31
CA PHE A 443 9.97 4.53 -5.99
C PHE A 443 9.02 5.15 -7.02
N GLY A 444 8.07 4.38 -7.53
CA GLY A 444 7.07 4.84 -8.50
C GLY A 444 5.89 5.59 -7.87
N THR A 445 5.76 5.52 -6.55
CA THR A 445 4.61 6.06 -5.79
C THR A 445 5.02 7.26 -4.92
N LEU A 446 5.76 8.19 -5.51
CA LEU A 446 6.18 9.45 -4.88
C LEU A 446 5.67 10.67 -5.64
N HIS A 447 5.13 10.45 -6.84
CA HIS A 447 4.88 11.51 -7.81
C HIS A 447 3.83 12.51 -7.33
N LEU A 448 2.69 12.06 -6.85
CA LEU A 448 1.58 12.94 -6.48
C LEU A 448 1.99 13.89 -5.34
N GLU A 449 2.56 13.34 -4.28
CA GLU A 449 3.00 14.10 -3.10
C GLU A 449 4.10 15.10 -3.48
N PHE A 450 5.10 14.67 -4.26
CA PHE A 450 6.24 15.51 -4.62
C PHE A 450 5.87 16.64 -5.58
N MET A 451 4.91 16.43 -6.48
CA MET A 451 4.37 17.50 -7.33
C MET A 451 3.64 18.54 -6.48
N HIS A 452 2.81 18.10 -5.50
CA HIS A 452 2.15 19.02 -4.56
C HIS A 452 3.13 19.71 -3.62
N LEU A 453 4.21 19.05 -3.20
CA LEU A 453 5.29 19.69 -2.44
C LEU A 453 5.95 20.81 -3.24
N SER A 454 6.23 20.60 -4.54
CA SER A 454 6.77 21.65 -5.41
C SER A 454 5.78 22.81 -5.56
N HIS A 455 4.52 22.50 -5.79
CA HIS A 455 3.46 23.51 -5.93
C HIS A 455 3.34 24.38 -4.66
N LEU A 456 3.28 23.77 -3.48
CA LEU A 456 3.08 24.46 -2.21
C LEU A 456 4.34 25.15 -1.65
N SER A 457 5.52 24.64 -1.98
CA SER A 457 6.79 25.22 -1.53
C SER A 457 7.35 26.26 -2.49
N GLY A 458 6.90 26.26 -3.77
CA GLY A 458 7.52 27.04 -4.83
C GLY A 458 8.90 26.53 -5.26
N ASN A 459 9.34 25.37 -4.74
CA ASN A 459 10.63 24.78 -5.04
C ASN A 459 10.48 23.63 -6.05
N PRO A 460 11.05 23.72 -7.26
CA PRO A 460 10.88 22.71 -8.30
C PRO A 460 11.59 21.39 -8.00
N ILE A 461 12.48 21.34 -6.99
CA ILE A 461 13.34 20.17 -6.72
C ILE A 461 12.54 18.88 -6.52
N PHE A 462 11.39 18.95 -5.86
CA PHE A 462 10.58 17.77 -5.61
C PHE A 462 10.02 17.19 -6.92
N ALA A 463 9.45 18.05 -7.77
CA ALA A 463 8.96 17.65 -9.10
C ALA A 463 10.09 17.11 -9.97
N GLU A 464 11.27 17.76 -9.97
CA GLU A 464 12.45 17.30 -10.72
C GLU A 464 12.85 15.87 -10.34
N LYS A 465 12.81 15.52 -9.04
CA LYS A 465 13.18 14.17 -8.58
C LYS A 465 12.24 13.10 -9.12
N VAL A 466 10.94 13.32 -9.06
CA VAL A 466 9.96 12.31 -9.54
C VAL A 466 9.85 12.27 -11.06
N MET A 467 10.04 13.41 -11.74
CA MET A 467 10.15 13.43 -13.21
C MET A 467 11.40 12.71 -13.72
N ASN A 468 12.50 12.74 -12.95
CA ASN A 468 13.69 11.94 -13.30
C ASN A 468 13.41 10.43 -13.23
N ILE A 469 12.60 9.95 -12.29
CA ILE A 469 12.18 8.54 -12.24
C ILE A 469 11.52 8.14 -13.56
N ARG A 470 10.57 8.93 -14.06
CA ARG A 470 9.94 8.68 -15.37
C ARG A 470 10.93 8.68 -16.51
N THR A 471 11.86 9.64 -16.52
CA THR A 471 12.92 9.72 -17.53
C THR A 471 13.78 8.45 -17.55
N VAL A 472 14.12 7.90 -16.39
CA VAL A 472 14.85 6.63 -16.27
C VAL A 472 14.01 5.48 -16.80
N LEU A 473 12.76 5.35 -16.34
CA LEU A 473 11.86 4.27 -16.75
C LEU A 473 11.57 4.28 -18.26
N ASN A 474 11.43 5.44 -18.87
CA ASN A 474 11.17 5.56 -20.31
C ASN A 474 12.36 5.09 -21.18
N LYS A 475 13.59 5.22 -20.69
CA LYS A 475 14.80 4.76 -21.39
C LYS A 475 15.01 3.26 -21.32
N LEU A 476 14.41 2.59 -20.33
CA LEU A 476 14.57 1.15 -20.12
C LEU A 476 13.67 0.36 -21.06
N GLU A 477 14.21 -0.69 -21.64
CA GLU A 477 13.42 -1.70 -22.32
C GLU A 477 12.54 -2.45 -21.32
N LYS A 478 11.27 -2.66 -21.67
CA LYS A 478 10.29 -3.34 -20.83
C LYS A 478 10.01 -4.70 -21.43
N PRO A 479 10.40 -5.80 -20.76
CA PRO A 479 10.11 -7.15 -21.26
C PRO A 479 8.60 -7.32 -21.50
N GLU A 480 8.22 -7.65 -22.74
CA GLU A 480 6.80 -7.78 -23.13
C GLU A 480 5.94 -6.52 -22.83
N GLY A 481 6.57 -5.33 -22.74
CA GLY A 481 5.89 -4.10 -22.33
C GLY A 481 5.61 -3.99 -20.83
N LEU A 482 5.99 -4.99 -20.03
CA LEU A 482 5.75 -5.05 -18.58
C LEU A 482 6.91 -4.41 -17.81
N TYR A 483 6.60 -3.87 -16.64
CA TYR A 483 7.56 -3.26 -15.71
C TYR A 483 7.98 -4.27 -14.64
N PRO A 484 9.27 -4.71 -14.61
CA PRO A 484 9.77 -5.53 -13.51
C PRO A 484 9.71 -4.81 -12.16
N ASN A 485 9.41 -5.55 -11.09
CA ASN A 485 9.25 -4.99 -9.74
C ASN A 485 10.54 -4.46 -9.11
N TYR A 486 11.71 -4.80 -9.66
CA TYR A 486 13.02 -4.49 -9.08
C TYR A 486 13.88 -3.69 -10.05
N LEU A 487 14.44 -2.56 -9.59
CA LEU A 487 15.36 -1.74 -10.33
C LEU A 487 16.57 -1.39 -9.46
N ASN A 488 17.78 -1.66 -9.95
CA ASN A 488 18.99 -1.35 -9.22
C ASN A 488 19.31 0.15 -9.31
N PRO A 489 19.31 0.91 -8.20
CA PRO A 489 19.51 2.36 -8.23
C PRO A 489 20.92 2.78 -8.59
N SER A 490 21.92 1.89 -8.45
CA SER A 490 23.31 2.18 -8.80
C SER A 490 23.57 2.03 -10.30
N SER A 491 23.03 0.98 -10.92
CA SER A 491 23.19 0.74 -12.36
C SER A 491 22.10 1.35 -13.23
N GLY A 492 20.93 1.64 -12.66
CA GLY A 492 19.74 2.08 -13.38
C GLY A 492 19.14 0.98 -14.27
N GLN A 493 19.41 -0.29 -14.00
CA GLN A 493 18.94 -1.43 -14.78
C GLN A 493 17.93 -2.27 -13.99
N TRP A 494 17.06 -2.99 -14.71
CA TRP A 494 16.15 -3.94 -14.08
C TRP A 494 16.91 -5.04 -13.34
N GLY A 495 16.39 -5.40 -12.17
CA GLY A 495 16.83 -6.55 -11.41
C GLY A 495 16.12 -7.83 -11.82
N GLN A 496 15.65 -8.61 -10.85
CA GLN A 496 14.91 -9.84 -11.11
C GLN A 496 13.62 -9.58 -11.90
N HIS A 497 13.38 -10.37 -12.93
CA HIS A 497 12.16 -10.33 -13.74
C HIS A 497 11.00 -10.96 -12.99
N HIS A 498 10.39 -10.18 -12.13
CA HIS A 498 9.15 -10.47 -11.44
C HIS A 498 8.22 -9.29 -11.69
N VAL A 499 7.03 -9.54 -12.21
CA VAL A 499 6.01 -8.53 -12.49
C VAL A 499 4.74 -8.87 -11.73
N SER A 500 4.20 -7.90 -11.03
CA SER A 500 2.93 -7.99 -10.30
C SER A 500 2.19 -6.66 -10.44
N VAL A 501 0.86 -6.74 -10.54
CA VAL A 501 -0.04 -5.58 -10.38
C VAL A 501 -0.54 -5.48 -8.93
N GLY A 502 -0.20 -6.46 -8.08
CA GLY A 502 -0.30 -6.40 -6.63
C GLY A 502 1.01 -5.98 -6.00
N GLY A 503 1.28 -6.40 -4.79
CA GLY A 503 2.45 -5.99 -4.01
C GLY A 503 3.75 -5.98 -4.80
N LEU A 504 4.56 -4.95 -4.60
CA LEU A 504 5.81 -4.59 -5.26
C LEU A 504 5.65 -3.82 -6.59
N GLY A 505 4.51 -3.85 -7.27
CA GLY A 505 4.30 -3.13 -8.53
C GLY A 505 3.05 -2.25 -8.58
N ASP A 506 2.08 -2.49 -7.72
CA ASP A 506 0.71 -1.98 -7.64
C ASP A 506 0.54 -0.47 -7.86
N SER A 507 0.85 0.34 -6.89
CA SER A 507 0.62 1.78 -6.88
C SER A 507 1.46 2.57 -7.89
N PHE A 508 2.48 1.95 -8.50
CA PHE A 508 3.17 2.55 -9.65
C PHE A 508 2.21 2.78 -10.83
N TYR A 509 1.43 1.76 -11.19
CA TYR A 509 0.44 1.86 -12.28
C TYR A 509 -0.66 2.84 -11.94
N GLU A 510 -1.11 2.84 -10.71
CA GLU A 510 -2.07 3.80 -10.17
C GLU A 510 -1.57 5.23 -10.33
N TYR A 511 -0.30 5.51 -9.96
CA TYR A 511 0.26 6.85 -10.03
C TYR A 511 0.52 7.34 -11.45
N LEU A 512 0.71 6.47 -12.43
CA LEU A 512 0.73 6.87 -13.84
C LEU A 512 -0.62 7.47 -14.27
N LEU A 513 -1.73 6.80 -13.92
CA LEU A 513 -3.07 7.31 -14.21
C LEU A 513 -3.37 8.59 -13.42
N LYS A 514 -3.13 8.56 -12.12
CA LYS A 514 -3.46 9.66 -11.21
C LYS A 514 -2.60 10.91 -11.46
N ALA A 515 -1.37 10.76 -11.91
CA ALA A 515 -0.55 11.89 -12.34
C ALA A 515 -1.15 12.63 -13.55
N TRP A 516 -1.65 11.89 -14.55
CA TRP A 516 -2.37 12.48 -15.66
C TRP A 516 -3.64 13.19 -15.21
N LEU A 517 -4.46 12.57 -14.36
CA LEU A 517 -5.69 13.18 -13.83
C LEU A 517 -5.38 14.42 -12.98
N MET A 518 -4.38 14.33 -12.08
CA MET A 518 -3.96 15.41 -11.20
C MET A 518 -3.50 16.67 -11.96
N SER A 519 -2.86 16.47 -13.13
CA SER A 519 -2.38 17.55 -13.99
C SER A 519 -3.49 18.20 -14.83
N ASP A 520 -4.76 18.05 -14.48
CA ASP A 520 -5.92 18.42 -15.30
C ASP A 520 -5.82 17.84 -16.72
N ARG A 521 -5.38 16.60 -16.81
CA ARG A 521 -5.22 15.82 -18.06
C ARG A 521 -4.14 16.34 -19.03
N THR A 522 -3.18 17.12 -18.58
CA THR A 522 -2.11 17.69 -19.41
C THR A 522 -0.87 16.81 -19.50
N ASP A 523 -0.63 15.92 -18.51
CA ASP A 523 0.52 15.00 -18.50
C ASP A 523 0.31 13.82 -19.47
N VAL A 524 0.50 14.07 -20.77
CA VAL A 524 0.31 13.08 -21.82
C VAL A 524 1.33 11.94 -21.76
N GLU A 525 2.49 12.16 -21.16
CA GLU A 525 3.50 11.12 -20.97
C GLU A 525 3.02 10.07 -19.97
N ALA A 526 2.52 10.51 -18.80
CA ALA A 526 1.95 9.60 -17.80
C ALA A 526 0.77 8.83 -18.36
N LYS A 527 -0.12 9.50 -19.09
CA LYS A 527 -1.25 8.88 -19.80
C LYS A 527 -0.76 7.75 -20.73
N LYS A 528 0.23 8.06 -21.57
CA LYS A 528 0.79 7.09 -22.50
C LYS A 528 1.39 5.89 -21.78
N MET A 529 2.24 6.13 -20.76
CA MET A 529 2.85 5.07 -19.97
C MET A 529 1.80 4.16 -19.31
N TYR A 530 0.70 4.74 -18.81
CA TYR A 530 -0.39 4.00 -18.21
C TYR A 530 -1.07 3.07 -19.21
N PHE A 531 -1.50 3.59 -20.37
CA PHE A 531 -2.21 2.78 -21.36
C PHE A 531 -1.31 1.73 -22.02
N ASP A 532 -0.04 2.02 -22.27
CA ASP A 532 0.93 1.03 -22.74
C ASP A 532 1.08 -0.12 -21.70
N ALA A 533 1.16 0.22 -20.41
CA ALA A 533 1.25 -0.77 -19.34
C ALA A 533 -0.04 -1.60 -19.21
N VAL A 534 -1.21 -0.97 -19.27
CA VAL A 534 -2.51 -1.67 -19.19
C VAL A 534 -2.65 -2.66 -20.36
N GLN A 535 -2.30 -2.27 -21.57
CA GLN A 535 -2.31 -3.15 -22.73
C GLN A 535 -1.40 -4.38 -22.54
N ALA A 536 -0.21 -4.18 -21.97
CA ALA A 536 0.70 -5.28 -21.65
C ALA A 536 0.16 -6.19 -20.54
N ILE A 537 -0.43 -5.60 -19.49
CA ILE A 537 -1.09 -6.33 -18.39
C ILE A 537 -2.25 -7.18 -18.92
N GLU A 538 -3.11 -6.63 -19.76
CA GLU A 538 -4.22 -7.38 -20.37
C GLU A 538 -3.70 -8.56 -21.18
N THR A 539 -2.68 -8.34 -22.00
CA THR A 539 -2.11 -9.36 -22.88
C THR A 539 -1.45 -10.50 -22.10
N HIS A 540 -0.65 -10.14 -21.09
CA HIS A 540 0.28 -11.07 -20.46
C HIS A 540 -0.14 -11.56 -19.08
N LEU A 541 -0.94 -10.79 -18.31
CA LEU A 541 -1.27 -11.10 -16.93
C LEU A 541 -2.75 -11.40 -16.68
N ILE A 542 -3.69 -10.77 -17.41
CA ILE A 542 -5.11 -11.03 -17.22
C ILE A 542 -5.49 -12.39 -17.79
N ARG A 543 -6.20 -13.18 -16.99
CA ARG A 543 -6.63 -14.55 -17.32
C ARG A 543 -8.07 -14.77 -16.86
N LYS A 544 -8.73 -15.78 -17.42
CA LYS A 544 -10.01 -16.31 -16.94
C LYS A 544 -9.82 -17.66 -16.29
N SER A 545 -10.41 -17.84 -15.13
CA SER A 545 -10.45 -19.11 -14.44
C SER A 545 -11.42 -20.10 -15.09
N SER A 546 -11.39 -21.36 -14.68
CA SER A 546 -12.32 -22.38 -15.15
C SER A 546 -13.78 -22.06 -14.80
N GLY A 547 -14.01 -21.37 -13.69
CA GLY A 547 -15.32 -20.89 -13.23
C GLY A 547 -15.73 -19.54 -13.84
N GLY A 548 -14.91 -18.96 -14.73
CA GLY A 548 -15.23 -17.72 -15.44
C GLY A 548 -14.95 -16.45 -14.64
N LEU A 549 -14.09 -16.49 -13.60
CA LEU A 549 -13.59 -15.31 -12.92
C LEU A 549 -12.41 -14.72 -13.68
N THR A 550 -12.44 -13.42 -13.94
CA THR A 550 -11.30 -12.68 -14.51
C THR A 550 -10.36 -12.28 -13.40
N TYR A 551 -9.07 -12.59 -13.53
CA TYR A 551 -8.05 -12.29 -12.51
C TYR A 551 -6.73 -11.84 -13.14
N ILE A 552 -5.90 -11.19 -12.35
CA ILE A 552 -4.57 -10.71 -12.74
C ILE A 552 -3.53 -11.64 -12.12
N ALA A 553 -2.85 -12.41 -12.94
CA ALA A 553 -1.78 -13.32 -12.53
C ALA A 553 -0.46 -12.57 -12.28
N GLU A 554 0.46 -13.19 -11.54
CA GLU A 554 1.83 -12.68 -11.39
C GLU A 554 2.76 -13.37 -12.38
N TRP A 555 3.71 -12.63 -12.95
CA TRP A 555 4.77 -13.22 -13.78
C TRP A 555 6.06 -13.32 -12.99
N LYS A 556 6.56 -14.54 -12.82
CA LYS A 556 7.74 -14.81 -12.03
C LYS A 556 8.67 -15.80 -12.73
N GLY A 557 9.85 -15.33 -13.12
CA GLY A 557 10.85 -16.19 -13.76
C GLY A 557 10.40 -16.82 -15.09
N GLY A 558 9.57 -16.11 -15.87
CA GLY A 558 9.04 -16.58 -17.15
C GLY A 558 7.77 -17.45 -17.06
N LEU A 559 7.25 -17.66 -15.85
CA LEU A 559 6.04 -18.45 -15.60
C LEU A 559 4.96 -17.58 -14.98
N LEU A 560 3.70 -17.84 -15.32
CA LEU A 560 2.55 -17.25 -14.65
C LEU A 560 2.23 -18.01 -13.37
N GLU A 561 2.20 -17.31 -12.25
CA GLU A 561 1.54 -17.77 -11.02
C GLU A 561 0.06 -17.37 -11.09
N HIS A 562 -0.83 -18.35 -11.10
CA HIS A 562 -2.28 -18.15 -11.12
C HIS A 562 -2.80 -17.81 -9.71
N LYS A 563 -2.28 -16.70 -9.21
CA LYS A 563 -2.52 -16.15 -7.87
C LYS A 563 -2.83 -14.67 -8.00
N MET A 564 -3.76 -14.17 -7.20
CA MET A 564 -4.06 -12.76 -7.04
C MET A 564 -3.96 -12.41 -5.55
N GLY A 565 -3.24 -11.34 -5.22
CA GLY A 565 -3.20 -10.80 -3.85
C GLY A 565 -4.38 -9.88 -3.58
N HIS A 566 -4.69 -9.66 -2.31
CA HIS A 566 -5.71 -8.68 -1.90
C HIS A 566 -5.37 -7.27 -2.43
N LEU A 567 -4.11 -6.87 -2.33
CA LEU A 567 -3.61 -5.59 -2.88
C LEU A 567 -4.00 -5.39 -4.35
N THR A 568 -3.94 -6.45 -5.17
CA THR A 568 -4.27 -6.35 -6.62
C THR A 568 -5.72 -5.94 -6.87
N CYS A 569 -6.59 -6.03 -5.86
CA CYS A 569 -8.02 -5.70 -6.00
C CYS A 569 -8.28 -4.21 -6.25
N PHE A 570 -7.34 -3.30 -5.90
CA PHE A 570 -7.42 -1.88 -6.25
C PHE A 570 -7.52 -1.66 -7.76
N ALA A 571 -6.94 -2.58 -8.56
CA ALA A 571 -6.87 -2.47 -10.03
C ALA A 571 -8.25 -2.41 -10.69
N GLY A 572 -9.29 -2.95 -10.04
CA GLY A 572 -10.67 -2.81 -10.53
C GLY A 572 -11.10 -1.35 -10.61
N GLY A 573 -10.86 -0.59 -9.55
CA GLY A 573 -11.08 0.86 -9.48
C GLY A 573 -10.18 1.63 -10.44
N MET A 574 -8.91 1.26 -10.53
CA MET A 574 -7.93 1.87 -11.44
C MET A 574 -8.36 1.73 -12.92
N PHE A 575 -8.75 0.54 -13.37
CA PHE A 575 -9.23 0.36 -14.75
C PHE A 575 -10.49 1.17 -15.03
N ALA A 576 -11.46 1.15 -14.13
CA ALA A 576 -12.68 1.91 -14.27
C ALA A 576 -12.42 3.43 -14.32
N LEU A 577 -11.55 3.95 -13.45
CA LEU A 577 -11.16 5.35 -13.46
C LEU A 577 -10.40 5.73 -14.74
N GLY A 578 -9.59 4.82 -15.29
CA GLY A 578 -8.85 4.98 -16.53
C GLY A 578 -9.75 5.05 -17.78
N ALA A 579 -10.99 4.59 -17.70
CA ALA A 579 -11.94 4.61 -18.82
C ALA A 579 -12.17 6.03 -19.38
N ASP A 580 -12.16 7.06 -18.54
CA ASP A 580 -12.31 8.47 -18.95
C ASP A 580 -11.20 8.94 -19.94
N GLY A 581 -10.00 8.38 -19.81
CA GLY A 581 -8.85 8.71 -20.67
C GLY A 581 -8.71 7.82 -21.90
N ALA A 582 -9.46 6.75 -21.98
CA ALA A 582 -9.38 5.77 -23.04
C ALA A 582 -10.00 6.28 -24.35
N PRO A 583 -9.61 5.74 -25.53
CA PRO A 583 -10.37 5.89 -26.75
C PRO A 583 -11.83 5.42 -26.53
N GLU A 584 -12.80 6.11 -27.14
CA GLU A 584 -14.23 5.83 -26.94
C GLU A 584 -14.60 4.34 -27.13
N ALA A 585 -13.94 3.66 -28.06
CA ALA A 585 -14.14 2.22 -28.31
C ALA A 585 -13.66 1.31 -27.17
N LEU A 586 -12.74 1.78 -26.30
CA LEU A 586 -12.15 1.03 -25.19
C LEU A 586 -12.68 1.46 -23.81
N ALA A 587 -13.33 2.62 -23.72
CA ALA A 587 -13.81 3.13 -22.43
C ALA A 587 -14.78 2.15 -21.75
N GLN A 588 -15.74 1.60 -22.50
CA GLN A 588 -16.66 0.61 -22.00
C GLN A 588 -15.96 -0.69 -21.59
N HIS A 589 -14.95 -1.12 -22.36
CA HIS A 589 -14.14 -2.30 -22.03
C HIS A 589 -13.42 -2.15 -20.68
N TYR A 590 -12.84 -0.99 -20.39
CA TYR A 590 -12.16 -0.78 -19.10
C TYR A 590 -13.13 -0.70 -17.93
N LEU A 591 -14.34 -0.17 -18.12
CA LEU A 591 -15.39 -0.24 -17.09
C LEU A 591 -15.81 -1.69 -16.82
N GLU A 592 -15.99 -2.51 -17.89
CA GLU A 592 -16.32 -3.92 -17.76
C GLU A 592 -15.19 -4.71 -17.11
N LEU A 593 -13.94 -4.44 -17.47
CA LEU A 593 -12.76 -5.06 -16.85
C LEU A 593 -12.69 -4.73 -15.35
N GLY A 594 -12.92 -3.47 -14.99
CA GLY A 594 -13.03 -3.04 -13.60
C GLY A 594 -14.11 -3.80 -12.84
N ALA A 595 -15.29 -3.96 -13.46
CA ALA A 595 -16.40 -4.72 -12.88
C ALA A 595 -16.09 -6.21 -12.72
N GLU A 596 -15.38 -6.82 -13.68
CA GLU A 596 -14.95 -8.23 -13.61
C GLU A 596 -13.94 -8.45 -12.48
N ILE A 597 -12.96 -7.56 -12.30
CA ILE A 597 -12.00 -7.62 -11.19
C ILE A 597 -12.71 -7.40 -9.85
N ALA A 598 -13.62 -6.41 -9.77
CA ALA A 598 -14.45 -6.19 -8.57
C ALA A 598 -15.23 -7.46 -8.20
N ARG A 599 -15.82 -8.15 -9.18
CA ARG A 599 -16.53 -9.42 -8.98
C ARG A 599 -15.62 -10.52 -8.46
N THR A 600 -14.42 -10.64 -9.01
CA THR A 600 -13.45 -11.65 -8.58
C THR A 600 -12.99 -11.41 -7.14
N CYS A 601 -12.74 -10.16 -6.77
CA CYS A 601 -12.38 -9.78 -5.42
C CYS A 601 -13.54 -9.97 -4.43
N HIS A 602 -14.77 -9.64 -4.84
CA HIS A 602 -15.97 -9.95 -4.04
C HIS A 602 -16.12 -11.46 -3.81
N GLU A 603 -15.90 -12.29 -4.82
CA GLU A 603 -15.91 -13.75 -4.67
C GLU A 603 -14.89 -14.27 -3.67
N SER A 604 -13.70 -13.64 -3.58
CA SER A 604 -12.69 -14.01 -2.56
C SER A 604 -13.17 -13.78 -1.13
N TYR A 605 -14.02 -12.75 -0.91
CA TYR A 605 -14.70 -12.47 0.36
C TYR A 605 -15.85 -13.45 0.59
N ASN A 606 -16.70 -13.62 -0.40
CA ASN A 606 -17.90 -14.42 -0.28
C ASN A 606 -17.62 -15.92 -0.04
N ARG A 607 -16.45 -16.41 -0.44
CA ARG A 607 -16.01 -17.81 -0.28
C ARG A 607 -15.34 -18.10 1.06
N THR A 608 -15.15 -17.12 1.91
CA THR A 608 -14.64 -17.32 3.27
C THR A 608 -15.78 -17.50 4.27
N PHE A 609 -15.48 -18.06 5.43
CA PHE A 609 -16.45 -18.13 6.52
C PHE A 609 -16.78 -16.74 7.09
N MET A 610 -15.75 -15.90 7.25
CA MET A 610 -15.88 -14.58 7.88
C MET A 610 -16.37 -13.49 6.91
N LYS A 611 -16.58 -13.81 5.63
CA LYS A 611 -16.97 -12.84 4.59
C LYS A 611 -15.98 -11.67 4.45
N LEU A 612 -14.72 -11.91 4.76
CA LEU A 612 -13.57 -11.02 4.58
C LEU A 612 -12.53 -11.73 3.71
N GLY A 613 -11.88 -11.02 2.81
CA GLY A 613 -10.95 -11.59 1.84
C GLY A 613 -9.62 -11.99 2.45
N PRO A 614 -9.01 -13.11 2.00
CA PRO A 614 -7.68 -13.50 2.40
C PRO A 614 -6.61 -12.62 1.75
N GLU A 615 -5.38 -12.62 2.29
CA GLU A 615 -4.23 -11.90 1.75
C GLU A 615 -3.90 -12.28 0.30
N ALA A 616 -4.08 -13.56 -0.06
CA ALA A 616 -3.97 -14.01 -1.44
C ALA A 616 -4.86 -15.21 -1.71
N PHE A 617 -5.31 -15.33 -2.95
CA PHE A 617 -6.20 -16.38 -3.42
C PHE A 617 -5.78 -16.86 -4.80
N ARG A 618 -6.17 -18.10 -5.16
CA ARG A 618 -5.63 -18.83 -6.31
C ARG A 618 -6.70 -19.33 -7.25
N PHE A 619 -6.27 -19.69 -8.49
CA PHE A 619 -7.12 -20.07 -9.62
C PHE A 619 -6.59 -21.33 -10.35
N ASP A 620 -5.64 -22.05 -9.76
CA ASP A 620 -5.04 -23.25 -10.32
C ASP A 620 -5.64 -24.52 -9.71
N GLY A 621 -5.52 -25.64 -10.40
CA GLY A 621 -5.95 -26.95 -9.90
C GLY A 621 -7.44 -27.08 -9.58
N GLY A 622 -8.31 -26.26 -10.22
CA GLY A 622 -9.77 -26.25 -9.97
C GLY A 622 -10.19 -25.43 -8.76
N VAL A 623 -9.28 -24.61 -8.22
CA VAL A 623 -9.54 -23.66 -7.15
C VAL A 623 -10.03 -22.33 -7.75
N GLU A 624 -11.03 -21.74 -7.13
CA GLU A 624 -11.66 -20.50 -7.59
C GLU A 624 -11.68 -19.46 -6.45
N ALA A 625 -10.76 -18.49 -6.51
CA ALA A 625 -10.64 -17.38 -5.57
C ALA A 625 -10.56 -17.81 -4.09
N ILE A 626 -9.77 -18.83 -3.76
CA ILE A 626 -9.59 -19.38 -2.42
C ILE A 626 -8.11 -19.40 -2.05
N ALA A 627 -7.77 -19.02 -0.82
CA ALA A 627 -6.41 -19.20 -0.27
C ALA A 627 -6.12 -20.69 -0.01
N THR A 628 -5.05 -21.20 -0.59
CA THR A 628 -4.64 -22.58 -0.43
C THR A 628 -3.50 -22.76 0.57
N ARG A 629 -2.77 -21.69 0.90
CA ARG A 629 -1.66 -21.71 1.84
C ARG A 629 -2.06 -21.05 3.15
N GLN A 630 -1.60 -21.58 4.28
CA GLN A 630 -1.96 -21.05 5.60
C GLN A 630 -1.51 -19.59 5.81
N ASN A 631 -0.33 -19.23 5.29
CA ASN A 631 0.21 -17.88 5.37
C ASN A 631 -0.42 -16.86 4.38
N GLU A 632 -1.46 -17.27 3.66
CA GLU A 632 -2.23 -16.41 2.74
C GLU A 632 -3.65 -16.14 3.26
N LYS A 633 -4.08 -16.73 4.39
CA LYS A 633 -5.47 -16.74 4.87
C LYS A 633 -5.84 -15.59 5.80
N TYR A 634 -4.91 -14.72 6.11
CA TYR A 634 -5.13 -13.60 7.04
C TYR A 634 -5.78 -12.39 6.35
N TYR A 635 -6.41 -11.55 7.14
CA TYR A 635 -6.96 -10.25 6.73
C TYR A 635 -6.57 -9.18 7.77
N ILE A 636 -5.94 -8.11 7.34
CA ILE A 636 -5.41 -7.06 8.22
C ILE A 636 -6.12 -5.71 8.04
N LEU A 637 -7.43 -5.72 7.89
CA LEU A 637 -8.28 -4.52 7.73
C LEU A 637 -8.07 -3.77 6.40
N ARG A 638 -7.60 -4.45 5.36
CA ARG A 638 -7.22 -3.90 4.05
C ARG A 638 -8.38 -3.23 3.29
N PRO A 639 -8.10 -2.12 2.57
CA PRO A 639 -9.12 -1.30 1.88
C PRO A 639 -9.37 -1.66 0.41
N GLU A 640 -8.47 -2.32 -0.34
CA GLU A 640 -8.39 -2.29 -1.80
C GLU A 640 -9.66 -2.81 -2.51
N VAL A 641 -10.38 -3.72 -1.89
CA VAL A 641 -11.68 -4.21 -2.42
C VAL A 641 -12.76 -3.13 -2.24
N ILE A 642 -12.76 -2.48 -1.09
CA ILE A 642 -13.72 -1.40 -0.77
C ILE A 642 -13.40 -0.15 -1.60
N GLU A 643 -12.13 0.13 -1.83
CA GLU A 643 -11.66 1.17 -2.76
C GLU A 643 -12.25 0.95 -4.15
N THR A 644 -12.10 -0.25 -4.70
CA THR A 644 -12.69 -0.62 -5.99
C THR A 644 -14.20 -0.44 -5.99
N TYR A 645 -14.91 -0.82 -4.90
CA TYR A 645 -16.36 -0.59 -4.81
C TYR A 645 -16.70 0.90 -4.81
N MET A 646 -15.87 1.75 -4.18
CA MET A 646 -16.08 3.19 -4.17
C MET A 646 -15.97 3.79 -5.57
N TYR A 647 -14.91 3.48 -6.32
CA TYR A 647 -14.75 3.96 -7.69
C TYR A 647 -15.85 3.43 -8.60
N MET A 648 -16.15 2.12 -8.53
CA MET A 648 -17.21 1.52 -9.34
C MET A 648 -18.58 2.11 -9.01
N TRP A 649 -18.90 2.39 -7.74
CA TRP A 649 -20.13 3.08 -7.37
C TRP A 649 -20.18 4.49 -7.96
N ARG A 650 -19.14 5.29 -7.77
CA ARG A 650 -19.08 6.69 -8.26
C ARG A 650 -19.16 6.79 -9.78
N LEU A 651 -18.63 5.83 -10.52
CA LEU A 651 -18.58 5.83 -11.98
C LEU A 651 -19.82 5.20 -12.63
N THR A 652 -20.53 4.29 -11.95
CA THR A 652 -21.63 3.51 -12.56
C THR A 652 -22.96 3.63 -11.85
N HIS A 653 -22.98 3.98 -10.57
CA HIS A 653 -24.15 3.95 -9.68
C HIS A 653 -24.87 2.60 -9.66
N ASP A 654 -24.16 1.50 -9.97
CA ASP A 654 -24.73 0.16 -9.85
C ASP A 654 -24.87 -0.18 -8.35
N PRO A 655 -26.11 -0.42 -7.87
CA PRO A 655 -26.40 -0.59 -6.43
C PRO A 655 -25.70 -1.81 -5.82
N LYS A 656 -25.22 -2.76 -6.62
CA LYS A 656 -24.50 -3.93 -6.12
C LYS A 656 -23.26 -3.54 -5.33
N TYR A 657 -22.54 -2.45 -5.72
CA TYR A 657 -21.33 -2.02 -5.02
C TYR A 657 -21.62 -1.48 -3.62
N ARG A 658 -22.76 -0.79 -3.43
CA ARG A 658 -23.25 -0.43 -2.09
C ARG A 658 -23.68 -1.65 -1.28
N THR A 659 -24.26 -2.66 -1.92
CA THR A 659 -24.62 -3.91 -1.25
C THR A 659 -23.38 -4.66 -0.78
N TRP A 660 -22.39 -4.87 -1.64
CA TRP A 660 -21.14 -5.54 -1.31
C TRP A 660 -20.31 -4.78 -0.26
N ALA A 661 -20.31 -3.45 -0.34
CA ALA A 661 -19.65 -2.61 0.70
C ALA A 661 -20.35 -2.77 2.05
N TRP A 662 -21.68 -2.90 2.07
CA TRP A 662 -22.41 -3.11 3.33
C TRP A 662 -22.19 -4.51 3.91
N GLU A 663 -22.12 -5.54 3.08
CA GLU A 663 -21.71 -6.89 3.50
C GLU A 663 -20.31 -6.88 4.17
N ALA A 664 -19.38 -6.10 3.63
CA ALA A 664 -18.06 -5.92 4.25
C ALA A 664 -18.15 -5.17 5.60
N VAL A 665 -19.03 -4.17 5.76
CA VAL A 665 -19.28 -3.49 7.03
C VAL A 665 -19.80 -4.48 8.08
N GLU A 666 -20.77 -5.31 7.71
CA GLU A 666 -21.34 -6.33 8.60
C GLU A 666 -20.29 -7.36 9.03
N ALA A 667 -19.42 -7.77 8.10
CA ALA A 667 -18.32 -8.69 8.38
C ALA A 667 -17.26 -8.06 9.33
N LEU A 668 -16.86 -6.81 9.09
CA LEU A 668 -15.94 -6.05 9.95
C LEU A 668 -16.50 -5.88 11.37
N GLU A 669 -17.77 -5.54 11.48
CA GLU A 669 -18.45 -5.40 12.77
C GLU A 669 -18.58 -6.74 13.53
N SER A 670 -18.85 -7.82 12.80
CA SER A 670 -19.05 -9.13 13.40
C SER A 670 -17.76 -9.79 13.85
N HIS A 671 -16.65 -9.62 13.09
CA HIS A 671 -15.44 -10.41 13.26
C HIS A 671 -14.19 -9.60 13.64
N CYS A 672 -14.10 -8.33 13.25
CA CYS A 672 -12.90 -7.50 13.53
C CYS A 672 -13.08 -6.56 14.72
N ARG A 673 -14.35 -6.21 15.07
CA ARG A 673 -14.62 -5.29 16.18
C ARG A 673 -14.35 -5.96 17.52
N VAL A 674 -13.52 -5.33 18.34
CA VAL A 674 -13.21 -5.76 19.72
C VAL A 674 -13.38 -4.59 20.69
N ASN A 675 -13.38 -4.88 22.00
CA ASN A 675 -13.57 -3.84 23.01
C ASN A 675 -12.52 -2.70 22.95
N GLY A 676 -11.35 -2.98 22.45
CA GLY A 676 -10.24 -2.03 22.36
C GLY A 676 -10.04 -1.38 20.99
N GLY A 677 -10.95 -1.58 20.02
CA GLY A 677 -10.83 -1.06 18.66
C GLY A 677 -11.22 -2.10 17.61
N TYR A 678 -10.46 -2.19 16.52
CA TYR A 678 -10.58 -3.22 15.49
C TYR A 678 -9.27 -3.97 15.34
N SER A 679 -9.35 -5.29 15.16
CA SER A 679 -8.20 -6.15 14.93
C SER A 679 -8.33 -6.90 13.62
N GLY A 680 -7.23 -7.07 12.90
CA GLY A 680 -7.16 -8.02 11.81
C GLY A 680 -7.31 -9.47 12.30
N LEU A 681 -7.45 -10.39 11.36
CA LEU A 681 -7.71 -11.81 11.56
C LEU A 681 -6.57 -12.63 10.94
N ARG A 682 -6.14 -13.68 11.61
CA ARG A 682 -5.06 -14.57 11.12
C ARG A 682 -5.56 -15.63 10.14
N ASP A 683 -6.85 -15.96 10.17
CA ASP A 683 -7.46 -16.91 9.24
C ASP A 683 -8.96 -16.61 9.08
N VAL A 684 -9.37 -16.22 7.86
CA VAL A 684 -10.75 -15.85 7.53
C VAL A 684 -11.64 -17.06 7.20
N TYR A 685 -11.07 -18.27 7.15
CA TYR A 685 -11.80 -19.49 6.81
C TYR A 685 -12.34 -20.26 8.03
N PHE A 686 -11.92 -19.89 9.25
CA PHE A 686 -12.35 -20.55 10.46
C PHE A 686 -13.41 -19.74 11.21
N ALA A 687 -14.33 -20.44 11.88
CA ALA A 687 -15.41 -19.83 12.65
C ALA A 687 -14.94 -19.11 13.92
N ASN A 688 -13.80 -19.51 14.49
CA ASN A 688 -13.27 -18.89 15.70
C ASN A 688 -12.30 -17.79 15.32
N GLU A 689 -12.56 -16.57 15.79
CA GLU A 689 -11.70 -15.42 15.55
C GLU A 689 -10.29 -15.68 16.11
N SER A 690 -9.32 -15.49 15.26
CA SER A 690 -7.90 -15.50 15.62
C SER A 690 -7.30 -14.15 15.24
N TYR A 691 -7.21 -13.27 16.22
CA TYR A 691 -6.79 -11.89 16.02
C TYR A 691 -5.28 -11.75 15.85
N ASP A 692 -4.85 -10.81 15.00
CA ASP A 692 -3.44 -10.42 14.85
C ASP A 692 -3.00 -9.37 15.87
N ASP A 693 -3.97 -8.72 16.53
CA ASP A 693 -3.78 -7.68 17.52
C ASP A 693 -3.17 -6.39 16.99
N VAL A 694 -3.56 -5.99 15.77
CA VAL A 694 -3.16 -4.70 15.19
C VAL A 694 -4.38 -4.01 14.57
N GLN A 695 -4.60 -2.75 14.93
CA GLN A 695 -5.43 -1.80 14.21
C GLN A 695 -4.50 -0.95 13.36
N GLN A 696 -4.40 -1.28 12.09
CA GLN A 696 -3.57 -0.60 11.12
C GLN A 696 -4.00 0.86 10.93
N SER A 697 -3.06 1.78 10.70
CA SER A 697 -3.39 3.20 10.50
C SER A 697 -4.25 3.42 9.26
N PHE A 698 -4.02 2.65 8.18
CA PHE A 698 -4.81 2.70 6.95
C PHE A 698 -6.29 2.28 7.14
N PHE A 699 -6.64 1.56 8.20
CA PHE A 699 -8.05 1.28 8.48
C PHE A 699 -8.86 2.56 8.66
N LEU A 700 -8.28 3.56 9.35
CA LEU A 700 -8.90 4.86 9.56
C LEU A 700 -8.73 5.77 8.33
N ALA A 701 -7.55 5.70 7.70
CA ALA A 701 -7.21 6.53 6.54
C ALA A 701 -8.01 6.13 5.30
N GLU A 702 -8.18 4.83 5.05
CA GLU A 702 -8.67 4.28 3.79
C GLU A 702 -9.98 3.52 3.95
N THR A 703 -9.97 2.38 4.65
CA THR A 703 -11.12 1.47 4.72
C THR A 703 -12.39 2.19 5.16
N LEU A 704 -12.32 2.93 6.26
CA LEU A 704 -13.48 3.67 6.78
C LEU A 704 -13.82 4.90 5.92
N LYS A 705 -12.82 5.54 5.30
CA LYS A 705 -13.05 6.68 4.39
C LYS A 705 -13.77 6.24 3.13
N TYR A 706 -13.29 5.19 2.45
CA TYR A 706 -13.95 4.67 1.25
C TYR A 706 -15.37 4.18 1.53
N LEU A 707 -15.58 3.46 2.64
CA LEU A 707 -16.93 3.10 3.09
C LEU A 707 -17.83 4.33 3.27
N TYR A 708 -17.33 5.36 3.92
CA TYR A 708 -18.10 6.59 4.15
C TYR A 708 -18.46 7.30 2.84
N LEU A 709 -17.54 7.36 1.89
CA LEU A 709 -17.76 7.96 0.58
C LEU A 709 -18.76 7.16 -0.29
N ILE A 710 -18.78 5.83 -0.19
CA ILE A 710 -19.77 4.98 -0.86
C ILE A 710 -21.21 5.34 -0.42
N PHE A 711 -21.40 5.66 0.85
CA PHE A 711 -22.71 6.02 1.41
C PHE A 711 -22.90 7.54 1.56
N SER A 712 -22.11 8.34 0.84
CA SER A 712 -22.27 9.79 0.69
C SER A 712 -22.76 10.12 -0.72
N ASP A 713 -23.21 11.37 -0.91
CA ASP A 713 -23.55 11.90 -2.24
C ASP A 713 -22.25 12.22 -3.01
N ASP A 714 -22.32 12.23 -4.34
CA ASP A 714 -21.14 12.37 -5.21
C ASP A 714 -20.51 13.75 -5.15
N ASP A 715 -21.23 14.76 -4.64
CA ASP A 715 -20.73 16.10 -4.42
C ASP A 715 -19.74 16.20 -3.23
N LEU A 716 -19.64 15.15 -2.39
CA LEU A 716 -18.58 15.05 -1.40
C LEU A 716 -17.31 14.49 -2.03
N LEU A 717 -16.28 15.31 -2.21
CA LEU A 717 -15.04 14.99 -2.90
C LEU A 717 -15.25 14.45 -4.31
N PRO A 718 -15.85 15.25 -5.22
CA PRO A 718 -16.11 14.81 -6.59
C PRO A 718 -14.82 14.52 -7.35
N LEU A 719 -14.80 13.42 -8.12
CA LEU A 719 -13.61 12.90 -8.80
C LEU A 719 -13.05 13.84 -9.89
N GLU A 720 -13.82 14.83 -10.35
CA GLU A 720 -13.36 15.87 -11.27
C GLU A 720 -12.46 16.92 -10.59
N HIS A 721 -12.49 17.02 -9.27
CA HIS A 721 -11.76 17.99 -8.47
C HIS A 721 -10.72 17.40 -7.54
N TRP A 722 -10.86 16.11 -7.20
CA TRP A 722 -10.06 15.44 -6.20
C TRP A 722 -9.49 14.11 -6.72
N ILE A 723 -8.21 13.90 -6.43
CA ILE A 723 -7.50 12.66 -6.69
C ILE A 723 -7.04 12.09 -5.34
N PHE A 724 -7.37 10.85 -5.06
CA PHE A 724 -6.88 10.15 -3.87
C PHE A 724 -5.49 9.58 -4.15
N ASN A 725 -4.53 9.80 -3.25
CA ASN A 725 -3.27 9.08 -3.32
C ASN A 725 -3.48 7.59 -2.96
N THR A 726 -2.41 6.79 -2.94
CA THR A 726 -2.52 5.34 -2.65
C THR A 726 -2.86 5.02 -1.18
N GLU A 727 -2.86 6.01 -0.28
CA GLU A 727 -3.32 5.92 1.12
C GLU A 727 -4.67 6.66 1.31
N ALA A 728 -5.42 6.83 0.23
CA ALA A 728 -6.72 7.53 0.21
C ALA A 728 -6.71 8.98 0.68
N HIS A 729 -5.58 9.66 0.67
CA HIS A 729 -5.52 11.10 0.98
C HIS A 729 -5.93 11.93 -0.23
N PRO A 730 -7.01 12.74 -0.17
CA PRO A 730 -7.47 13.54 -1.29
C PRO A 730 -6.57 14.76 -1.54
N PHE A 731 -6.14 14.92 -2.79
CA PHE A 731 -5.44 16.08 -3.32
C PHE A 731 -6.28 16.78 -4.39
N PRO A 732 -6.27 18.11 -4.47
CA PRO A 732 -6.95 18.81 -5.54
C PRO A 732 -6.23 18.59 -6.88
N VAL A 733 -7.00 18.59 -7.97
CA VAL A 733 -6.46 18.65 -9.32
C VAL A 733 -5.72 19.98 -9.49
N LEU A 734 -4.47 19.91 -9.97
CA LEU A 734 -3.63 21.09 -10.20
C LEU A 734 -4.02 21.73 -11.55
N ARG A 735 -4.84 22.76 -11.51
CA ARG A 735 -5.23 23.54 -12.68
C ARG A 735 -4.31 24.75 -12.81
N GLU A 736 -3.81 25.00 -14.02
CA GLU A 736 -3.11 26.25 -14.31
C GLU A 736 -4.11 27.40 -14.20
N GLU A 737 -3.83 28.40 -13.35
CA GLU A 737 -4.58 29.66 -13.36
C GLU A 737 -4.42 30.29 -14.74
N LYS A 738 -5.51 30.33 -15.52
CA LYS A 738 -5.57 31.17 -16.70
C LYS A 738 -5.47 32.58 -16.18
N LYS A 739 -4.28 33.19 -16.24
CA LYS A 739 -4.14 34.66 -16.08
C LYS A 739 -4.98 35.27 -17.17
N GLU A 740 -6.16 35.80 -16.82
CA GLU A 740 -6.89 36.68 -17.69
C GLU A 740 -5.93 37.83 -18.02
N ILE A 741 -5.40 37.82 -19.24
CA ILE A 741 -4.71 38.97 -19.77
C ILE A 741 -5.80 40.03 -19.94
N GLU A 742 -5.95 40.93 -18.96
CA GLU A 742 -6.64 42.19 -19.17
C GLU A 742 -5.91 42.93 -20.30
N VAL A 743 -6.42 42.76 -21.50
CA VAL A 743 -6.05 43.62 -22.62
C VAL A 743 -6.62 44.99 -22.27
N LYS A 744 -5.74 45.86 -21.73
CA LYS A 744 -6.02 47.29 -21.58
C LYS A 744 -5.96 47.96 -22.93
#